data_3bb06e357c8b97a786f1de4f630ac2e4
#
_entry.id   3bb06e357c8b97a786f1de4f630ac2e4
#
_cell.length_a   1.000
_cell.length_b   1.000
_cell.length_c   1.000
_cell.angle_alpha   90.00
_cell.angle_beta   90.00
_cell.angle_gamma   90.00
#
_symmetry.space_group_name_H-M   'P 1'
#
loop_
_entity.id
_entity.type
_entity.pdbx_description
1 polymer ?
#
loop_
_entity_poly.entity_id
_entity_poly.type
_entity_poly.pdbx_seq_one_letter_code
_entity_poly.pdbx_strand_id
1 'polypeptide(L)'
;MHPTSVSSPQDHEDSGIDLRKLLGALLDYKWPILGVTLLFFLGGTLYGMFATPIHRTSALVQIEKKSGTVPGLEMGDFTQASSARTEIELIRSRSVIGQAVDNLHLDVQATPLRFPLIGDYLARRHRGQDLAEPLLGLEEYAWGGEKIDVFRFEVEPRWIGKAFLLTAGDNGTFTLEESEGKPLLQGRVGEALDRNGIRLQIRELQARPGTRFSLRKASRLSTIRTYRGALQLTELGTDTGLITVAMEHPDPQHASRVVDEISRLFVRQNVERMSAEADGSLEFLRTQLPEVRRELDKAEGALNDYRKQHGSVDIGMETGTVLSQAVELETRISELRMQQAELDRRFTREHPAYKTLLMQIQGLTRRQNEIARRVQGLPETQQELLRLSRDVQVSTAIYTQLLNKAQELDLVRAGTVGNVRIVDQAVIDGGPVAPNKSLIQVGATLAGALLAIGLVLLRKLLNPGLETPEAIEQLGLPVYAAVPFSGRQAHIKPKRRQMAGDPAASPLLALSHPNDPAVEALRSLRTSLHFIMLGAQDNRLVISGPGPQAGKSFVCANLAAVVAQAGKRVLLIDVDMRKGHLHRLLGMPADMGLADLLAGRCELADVIHPTPLPGLFLLPRGQLPPNPSELLMRPQLTAALEQASASHDLVILDTPPLLAVTDAAIVGRQAATTLIVTRYGTSSAREIEMTVRRFAQSGIEIKGAIFNGLEKRAAIYGYGHAAYHHYEYKSDNA
;
A
#
# COMPACT_ATOMS: atom_id res chain seq x y z
N MET A 1 -14.14 67.72 -32.49
CA MET A 1 -14.63 67.09 -31.26
C MET A 1 -14.33 65.62 -31.35
N HIS A 2 -13.29 65.19 -30.60
CA HIS A 2 -12.83 63.78 -30.55
C HIS A 2 -13.79 62.93 -29.69
N PRO A 3 -14.13 61.69 -30.04
CA PRO A 3 -14.81 60.79 -29.13
C PRO A 3 -13.74 60.12 -28.23
N THR A 4 -13.97 60.26 -26.94
CA THR A 4 -13.23 59.64 -25.85
C THR A 4 -13.40 58.09 -25.92
N SER A 5 -12.30 57.39 -26.03
CA SER A 5 -12.20 55.96 -25.92
C SER A 5 -12.47 55.54 -24.46
N VAL A 6 -13.54 54.80 -24.23
CA VAL A 6 -13.78 54.09 -22.97
C VAL A 6 -12.92 52.85 -22.98
N SER A 7 -11.93 52.83 -22.10
CA SER A 7 -11.13 51.66 -21.79
C SER A 7 -12.00 50.60 -21.08
N SER A 8 -12.18 49.47 -21.74
CA SER A 8 -12.73 48.25 -21.10
C SER A 8 -11.78 47.77 -20.00
N PRO A 9 -12.27 47.36 -18.84
CA PRO A 9 -11.45 46.70 -17.84
C PRO A 9 -10.99 45.33 -18.40
N GLN A 10 -9.71 45.13 -18.49
CA GLN A 10 -9.11 43.81 -18.66
C GLN A 10 -9.36 43.04 -17.36
N ASP A 11 -10.36 42.17 -17.35
CA ASP A 11 -10.46 41.14 -16.36
C ASP A 11 -9.30 40.17 -16.58
N HIS A 12 -8.33 40.25 -15.69
CA HIS A 12 -7.33 39.22 -15.51
C HIS A 12 -8.11 37.91 -15.11
N GLU A 13 -8.22 36.98 -16.03
CA GLU A 13 -8.56 35.62 -15.68
C GLU A 13 -7.50 35.10 -14.68
N ASP A 14 -7.87 35.17 -13.41
CA ASP A 14 -7.16 34.51 -12.34
C ASP A 14 -7.29 33.00 -12.56
N SER A 15 -6.27 32.37 -13.12
CA SER A 15 -6.18 30.93 -13.38
C SER A 15 -6.10 30.11 -12.07
N GLY A 16 -6.67 30.64 -11.00
CA GLY A 16 -6.82 29.98 -9.72
C GLY A 16 -7.81 28.83 -9.82
N ILE A 17 -7.38 27.64 -9.42
CA ILE A 17 -8.26 26.47 -9.28
C ILE A 17 -9.39 26.84 -8.31
N ASP A 18 -10.60 26.98 -8.82
CA ASP A 18 -11.77 27.33 -8.02
C ASP A 18 -12.19 26.14 -7.12
N LEU A 19 -11.69 26.17 -5.89
CA LEU A 19 -11.93 25.15 -4.87
C LEU A 19 -13.42 24.89 -4.63
N ARG A 20 -14.30 25.89 -4.81
CA ARG A 20 -15.74 25.74 -4.63
C ARG A 20 -16.35 24.87 -5.74
N LYS A 21 -15.91 25.06 -6.99
CA LYS A 21 -16.34 24.21 -8.13
C LYS A 21 -15.86 22.76 -7.98
N LEU A 22 -14.65 22.55 -7.42
CA LEU A 22 -14.13 21.23 -7.12
C LEU A 22 -14.94 20.55 -6.01
N LEU A 23 -15.25 21.27 -4.93
CA LEU A 23 -16.04 20.74 -3.83
C LEU A 23 -17.46 20.38 -4.30
N GLY A 24 -18.10 21.21 -5.15
CA GLY A 24 -19.39 20.91 -5.75
C GLY A 24 -19.34 19.62 -6.55
N ALA A 25 -18.31 19.44 -7.40
CA ALA A 25 -18.15 18.23 -8.18
C ALA A 25 -18.01 16.97 -7.32
N LEU A 26 -17.23 17.04 -6.22
CA LEU A 26 -17.07 15.92 -5.29
C LEU A 26 -18.39 15.55 -4.59
N LEU A 27 -19.20 16.55 -4.23
CA LEU A 27 -20.50 16.33 -3.60
C LEU A 27 -21.52 15.70 -4.56
N ASP A 28 -21.48 16.06 -5.86
CA ASP A 28 -22.34 15.48 -6.87
C ASP A 28 -22.03 14.01 -7.13
N TYR A 29 -20.75 13.62 -7.04
CA TYR A 29 -20.29 12.25 -7.23
C TYR A 29 -20.03 11.49 -5.93
N LYS A 30 -20.56 11.94 -4.78
CA LYS A 30 -20.33 11.33 -3.46
C LYS A 30 -20.64 9.84 -3.43
N TRP A 31 -21.68 9.35 -4.08
CA TRP A 31 -22.04 7.93 -4.10
C TRP A 31 -21.04 7.06 -4.87
N PRO A 32 -20.62 7.42 -6.10
CA PRO A 32 -19.52 6.73 -6.77
C PRO A 32 -18.21 6.75 -5.95
N ILE A 33 -17.85 7.89 -5.34
CA ILE A 33 -16.64 8.01 -4.49
C ILE A 33 -16.76 7.06 -3.31
N LEU A 34 -17.89 7.09 -2.60
CA LEU A 34 -18.13 6.21 -1.46
C LEU A 34 -18.10 4.73 -1.87
N GLY A 35 -18.68 4.39 -3.03
CA GLY A 35 -18.73 3.03 -3.56
C GLY A 35 -17.32 2.47 -3.86
N VAL A 36 -16.48 3.25 -4.54
CA VAL A 36 -15.09 2.85 -4.83
C VAL A 36 -14.28 2.77 -3.55
N THR A 37 -14.40 3.75 -2.66
CA THR A 37 -13.70 3.76 -1.37
C THR A 37 -14.09 2.54 -0.52
N LEU A 38 -15.38 2.20 -0.47
CA LEU A 38 -15.88 1.02 0.24
C LEU A 38 -15.36 -0.29 -0.37
N LEU A 39 -15.28 -0.37 -1.69
CA LEU A 39 -14.72 -1.53 -2.39
C LEU A 39 -13.25 -1.76 -2.02
N PHE A 40 -12.45 -0.69 -2.00
CA PHE A 40 -11.05 -0.76 -1.57
C PHE A 40 -10.91 -1.10 -0.08
N PHE A 41 -11.75 -0.53 0.78
CA PHE A 41 -11.81 -0.89 2.20
C PHE A 41 -12.12 -2.37 2.40
N LEU A 42 -13.13 -2.90 1.72
CA LEU A 42 -13.48 -4.33 1.77
C LEU A 42 -12.35 -5.20 1.22
N GLY A 43 -11.73 -4.80 0.12
CA GLY A 43 -10.56 -5.48 -0.45
C GLY A 43 -9.38 -5.51 0.51
N GLY A 44 -9.06 -4.39 1.15
CA GLY A 44 -8.00 -4.32 2.17
C GLY A 44 -8.30 -5.16 3.41
N THR A 45 -9.55 -5.17 3.85
CA THR A 45 -10.01 -6.01 4.97
C THR A 45 -9.91 -7.49 4.62
N LEU A 46 -10.36 -7.87 3.43
CA LEU A 46 -10.31 -9.24 2.93
C LEU A 46 -8.85 -9.71 2.81
N TYR A 47 -7.98 -8.88 2.22
CA TYR A 47 -6.55 -9.17 2.15
C TYR A 47 -5.92 -9.36 3.55
N GLY A 48 -6.18 -8.45 4.50
CA GLY A 48 -5.68 -8.56 5.87
C GLY A 48 -6.21 -9.78 6.64
N MET A 49 -7.37 -10.32 6.23
CA MET A 49 -7.95 -11.53 6.80
C MET A 49 -7.31 -12.79 6.23
N PHE A 50 -7.03 -12.84 4.93
CA PHE A 50 -6.42 -14.00 4.26
C PHE A 50 -4.90 -14.04 4.35
N ALA A 51 -4.23 -12.90 4.49
CA ALA A 51 -2.78 -12.83 4.61
C ALA A 51 -2.27 -13.69 5.79
N THR A 52 -1.14 -14.37 5.56
CA THR A 52 -0.52 -15.22 6.57
C THR A 52 0.07 -14.35 7.69
N PRO A 53 -0.33 -14.55 8.95
CA PRO A 53 0.27 -13.84 10.07
C PRO A 53 1.72 -14.28 10.25
N ILE A 54 2.62 -13.34 10.44
CA ILE A 54 4.02 -13.58 10.73
C ILE A 54 4.22 -13.26 12.21
N HIS A 55 4.79 -14.23 12.94
CA HIS A 55 5.12 -14.11 14.35
C HIS A 55 6.61 -13.88 14.51
N ARG A 56 6.97 -13.08 15.49
CA ARG A 56 8.35 -12.88 15.91
C ARG A 56 8.62 -13.74 17.13
N THR A 57 9.76 -14.40 17.13
CA THR A 57 10.27 -15.17 18.26
C THR A 57 11.65 -14.63 18.60
N SER A 58 11.90 -14.39 19.87
CA SER A 58 13.17 -13.83 20.35
C SER A 58 13.71 -14.59 21.54
N ALA A 59 15.05 -14.73 21.59
CA ALA A 59 15.83 -15.20 22.72
C ALA A 59 16.80 -14.12 23.15
N LEU A 60 17.16 -14.08 24.43
CA LEU A 60 18.13 -13.13 24.97
C LEU A 60 19.38 -13.86 25.43
N VAL A 61 20.52 -13.47 24.88
CA VAL A 61 21.85 -14.01 25.19
C VAL A 61 22.68 -12.91 25.81
N GLN A 62 23.32 -13.18 26.94
CA GLN A 62 24.23 -12.28 27.64
C GLN A 62 25.67 -12.71 27.44
N ILE A 63 26.52 -11.74 27.10
CA ILE A 63 27.96 -11.88 27.08
C ILE A 63 28.50 -11.16 28.31
N GLU A 64 29.03 -11.92 29.23
CA GLU A 64 29.67 -11.36 30.43
C GLU A 64 31.07 -10.81 30.09
N LYS A 65 31.28 -9.53 30.36
CA LYS A 65 32.62 -8.96 30.32
C LYS A 65 33.42 -9.57 31.45
N LYS A 66 34.40 -10.43 31.19
CA LYS A 66 35.36 -10.81 32.21
C LYS A 66 36.13 -9.55 32.63
N SER A 67 35.73 -8.93 33.69
CA SER A 67 36.58 -8.04 34.45
C SER A 67 37.64 -8.92 35.15
N GLY A 68 38.72 -9.19 34.43
CA GLY A 68 39.89 -9.79 35.03
C GLY A 68 40.55 -8.78 35.97
N THR A 69 39.89 -8.38 37.02
CA THR A 69 40.49 -7.62 38.12
C THR A 69 41.24 -8.60 39.01
N VAL A 70 42.48 -8.90 38.62
CA VAL A 70 43.49 -9.25 39.61
C VAL A 70 43.78 -7.94 40.35
N PRO A 71 43.54 -7.82 41.69
CA PRO A 71 43.88 -6.61 42.44
C PRO A 71 45.38 -6.34 42.26
N GLY A 72 45.73 -5.22 41.64
CA GLY A 72 47.12 -4.80 41.42
C GLY A 72 47.62 -4.87 39.97
N LEU A 73 46.82 -5.35 39.03
CA LEU A 73 47.10 -5.36 37.60
C LEU A 73 45.98 -4.59 36.86
N GLU A 74 46.09 -3.26 36.84
CA GLU A 74 45.50 -2.48 35.77
C GLU A 74 46.22 -2.85 34.48
N MET A 75 45.91 -4.02 33.92
CA MET A 75 46.17 -4.30 32.53
C MET A 75 45.22 -3.41 31.77
N GLY A 76 45.72 -2.26 31.34
CA GLY A 76 45.03 -1.38 30.45
C GLY A 76 44.42 -2.20 29.31
N ASP A 77 43.17 -2.00 29.07
CA ASP A 77 42.27 -2.18 27.91
C ASP A 77 42.65 -3.17 26.77
N PHE A 78 43.63 -4.08 27.00
CA PHE A 78 44.16 -5.01 26.00
C PHE A 78 43.45 -6.36 25.94
N THR A 79 42.64 -6.71 26.93
CA THR A 79 41.56 -7.66 26.70
C THR A 79 40.38 -6.88 26.16
N GLN A 80 40.40 -6.54 24.85
CA GLN A 80 39.19 -6.17 24.16
C GLN A 80 38.17 -7.27 24.44
N ALA A 81 37.26 -7.00 25.40
CA ALA A 81 36.03 -7.73 25.46
C ALA A 81 35.52 -7.72 24.03
N SER A 82 35.35 -8.89 23.42
CA SER A 82 34.89 -8.97 22.03
C SER A 82 33.65 -8.09 21.94
N SER A 83 33.74 -7.06 21.11
CA SER A 83 32.62 -6.12 21.02
C SER A 83 31.38 -6.94 20.68
N ALA A 84 30.22 -6.60 21.22
CA ALA A 84 28.98 -7.31 20.93
C ALA A 84 28.76 -7.49 19.40
N ARG A 85 29.32 -6.57 18.60
CA ARG A 85 29.34 -6.68 17.13
C ARG A 85 30.14 -7.90 16.64
N THR A 86 31.27 -8.22 17.23
CA THR A 86 32.06 -9.40 16.85
C THR A 86 31.28 -10.68 17.16
N GLU A 87 30.65 -10.76 18.31
CA GLU A 87 29.85 -11.92 18.69
C GLU A 87 28.60 -12.07 17.86
N ILE A 88 27.93 -10.96 17.45
CA ILE A 88 26.82 -10.97 16.49
C ILE A 88 27.26 -11.61 15.16
N GLU A 89 28.43 -11.26 14.65
CA GLU A 89 28.95 -11.88 13.42
C GLU A 89 29.33 -13.35 13.60
N LEU A 90 29.78 -13.76 14.80
CA LEU A 90 29.98 -15.16 15.11
C LEU A 90 28.69 -15.97 15.17
N ILE A 91 27.60 -15.43 15.73
CA ILE A 91 26.27 -16.05 15.68
C ILE A 91 25.81 -16.20 14.22
N ARG A 92 26.07 -15.20 13.35
CA ARG A 92 25.77 -15.24 11.90
C ARG A 92 26.70 -16.14 11.10
N SER A 93 27.70 -16.75 11.71
CA SER A 93 28.68 -17.56 11.00
C SER A 93 28.05 -18.78 10.33
N ARG A 94 28.68 -19.23 9.25
CA ARG A 94 28.28 -20.49 8.58
C ARG A 94 28.45 -21.70 9.47
N SER A 95 29.30 -21.65 10.46
CA SER A 95 29.54 -22.73 11.42
C SER A 95 28.28 -22.93 12.29
N VAL A 96 27.83 -21.87 12.98
CA VAL A 96 26.68 -21.93 13.89
C VAL A 96 25.40 -22.25 13.12
N ILE A 97 25.10 -21.45 12.09
CA ILE A 97 23.86 -21.62 11.30
C ILE A 97 23.88 -22.96 10.54
N GLY A 98 25.05 -23.37 10.03
CA GLY A 98 25.19 -24.64 9.33
C GLY A 98 24.92 -25.84 10.22
N GLN A 99 25.42 -25.84 11.47
CA GLN A 99 25.10 -26.88 12.45
C GLN A 99 23.60 -26.88 12.81
N ALA A 100 22.99 -25.71 12.98
CA ALA A 100 21.54 -25.61 13.22
C ALA A 100 20.74 -26.18 12.05
N VAL A 101 21.14 -25.90 10.81
CA VAL A 101 20.52 -26.48 9.59
C VAL A 101 20.63 -28.00 9.59
N ASP A 102 21.81 -28.53 9.94
CA ASP A 102 22.07 -29.98 9.97
C ASP A 102 21.30 -30.66 11.12
N ASN A 103 21.30 -30.09 12.33
CA ASN A 103 20.63 -30.65 13.51
C ASN A 103 19.10 -30.68 13.39
N LEU A 104 18.53 -29.64 12.82
CA LEU A 104 17.08 -29.47 12.67
C LEU A 104 16.55 -29.89 11.28
N HIS A 105 17.42 -30.38 10.41
CA HIS A 105 17.08 -30.75 9.03
C HIS A 105 16.32 -29.65 8.26
N LEU A 106 16.75 -28.39 8.44
CA LEU A 106 16.07 -27.21 7.87
C LEU A 106 16.14 -27.15 6.33
N ASP A 107 16.97 -27.95 5.72
CA ASP A 107 17.09 -28.11 4.27
C ASP A 107 15.98 -29.00 3.67
N VAL A 108 15.16 -29.66 4.51
CA VAL A 108 13.97 -30.42 4.12
C VAL A 108 12.75 -29.56 4.36
N GLN A 109 12.04 -29.22 3.30
CA GLN A 109 10.77 -28.51 3.34
C GLN A 109 9.64 -29.49 3.00
N ALA A 110 8.75 -29.73 3.93
CA ALA A 110 7.58 -30.56 3.76
C ALA A 110 6.35 -29.75 4.15
N THR A 111 5.53 -29.35 3.18
CA THR A 111 4.36 -28.49 3.42
C THR A 111 3.13 -29.11 2.78
N PRO A 112 1.97 -29.10 3.47
CA PRO A 112 0.71 -29.55 2.88
C PRO A 112 0.30 -28.63 1.73
N LEU A 113 -0.18 -29.21 0.64
CA LEU A 113 -0.70 -28.45 -0.49
C LEU A 113 -2.07 -27.88 -0.11
N ARG A 114 -2.20 -26.58 -0.10
CA ARG A 114 -3.44 -25.89 0.29
C ARG A 114 -4.08 -25.21 -0.90
N PHE A 115 -5.42 -25.09 -0.86
CA PHE A 115 -6.15 -24.38 -1.89
C PHE A 115 -5.72 -22.90 -1.95
N PRO A 116 -5.46 -22.32 -3.13
CA PRO A 116 -5.01 -20.95 -3.26
C PRO A 116 -5.91 -19.95 -2.54
N LEU A 117 -5.36 -18.96 -1.88
CA LEU A 117 -5.98 -17.85 -1.15
C LEU A 117 -6.75 -18.25 0.12
N ILE A 118 -7.69 -19.21 0.05
CA ILE A 118 -8.59 -19.52 1.18
C ILE A 118 -8.11 -20.72 2.01
N GLY A 119 -7.34 -21.64 1.44
CA GLY A 119 -6.91 -22.87 2.11
C GLY A 119 -6.07 -22.59 3.36
N ASP A 120 -5.11 -21.67 3.28
CA ASP A 120 -4.30 -21.25 4.42
C ASP A 120 -5.12 -20.61 5.54
N TYR A 121 -6.13 -19.83 5.19
CA TYR A 121 -7.02 -19.20 6.17
C TYR A 121 -7.87 -20.22 6.90
N LEU A 122 -8.49 -21.13 6.15
CA LEU A 122 -9.35 -22.17 6.73
C LEU A 122 -8.56 -23.14 7.61
N ALA A 123 -7.38 -23.57 7.14
CA ALA A 123 -6.51 -24.45 7.91
C ALA A 123 -6.05 -23.82 9.23
N ARG A 124 -5.73 -22.52 9.26
CA ARG A 124 -5.38 -21.81 10.50
C ARG A 124 -6.55 -21.62 11.47
N ARG A 125 -7.78 -21.57 10.94
CA ARG A 125 -8.99 -21.41 11.76
C ARG A 125 -9.46 -22.75 12.35
N HIS A 126 -9.05 -23.85 11.76
CA HIS A 126 -9.34 -25.18 12.28
C HIS A 126 -8.59 -25.41 13.60
N ARG A 127 -9.31 -25.51 14.72
CA ARG A 127 -8.75 -25.69 16.07
C ARG A 127 -8.89 -27.13 16.60
N GLY A 128 -9.49 -28.01 15.80
CA GLY A 128 -9.66 -29.43 16.17
C GLY A 128 -8.34 -30.21 16.05
N GLN A 129 -8.23 -31.30 16.80
CA GLN A 129 -7.15 -32.31 16.60
C GLN A 129 -7.46 -33.20 15.41
N ASP A 130 -8.71 -33.27 14.98
CA ASP A 130 -9.18 -34.08 13.86
C ASP A 130 -8.91 -33.37 12.52
N LEU A 131 -8.90 -34.13 11.43
CA LEU A 131 -8.74 -33.59 10.08
C LEU A 131 -10.01 -32.86 9.63
N ALA A 132 -9.86 -31.61 9.18
CA ALA A 132 -10.96 -30.79 8.67
C ALA A 132 -11.60 -31.40 7.43
N GLU A 133 -12.93 -31.37 7.22
CA GLU A 133 -13.61 -31.93 6.03
C GLU A 133 -13.22 -31.18 4.73
N PRO A 134 -13.10 -31.88 3.58
CA PRO A 134 -12.73 -31.26 2.33
C PRO A 134 -13.84 -30.35 1.84
N LEU A 135 -13.51 -29.09 1.60
CA LEU A 135 -14.44 -28.14 1.03
C LEU A 135 -14.66 -28.47 -0.46
N LEU A 136 -15.91 -28.49 -0.92
CA LEU A 136 -16.30 -28.76 -2.32
C LEU A 136 -15.81 -30.12 -2.88
N GLY A 137 -15.50 -31.11 -2.01
CA GLY A 137 -15.00 -32.42 -2.44
C GLY A 137 -13.57 -32.41 -2.98
N LEU A 138 -12.79 -31.35 -2.73
CA LEU A 138 -11.39 -31.23 -3.17
C LEU A 138 -10.46 -31.92 -2.15
N GLU A 139 -10.35 -33.24 -2.23
CA GLU A 139 -9.59 -34.09 -1.31
C GLU A 139 -8.07 -33.95 -1.44
N GLU A 140 -7.61 -33.47 -2.60
CA GLU A 140 -6.18 -33.28 -2.86
C GLU A 140 -5.54 -32.15 -2.03
N TYR A 141 -6.35 -31.23 -1.51
CA TYR A 141 -5.89 -30.11 -0.70
C TYR A 141 -6.04 -30.38 0.79
N ALA A 142 -5.11 -29.79 1.56
CA ALA A 142 -5.15 -29.79 3.02
C ALA A 142 -6.01 -28.63 3.53
N TRP A 143 -6.98 -28.93 4.42
CA TRP A 143 -7.96 -27.95 4.91
C TRP A 143 -7.82 -27.64 6.41
N GLY A 144 -6.99 -28.41 7.13
CA GLY A 144 -6.67 -28.24 8.55
C GLY A 144 -6.48 -29.55 9.31
N GLY A 145 -5.47 -29.58 10.20
CA GLY A 145 -5.10 -30.76 10.97
C GLY A 145 -4.07 -31.66 10.29
N GLU A 146 -3.78 -31.48 8.99
CA GLU A 146 -2.80 -32.29 8.28
C GLU A 146 -1.39 -31.98 8.75
N LYS A 147 -0.59 -33.04 9.02
CA LYS A 147 0.80 -32.96 9.47
C LYS A 147 1.65 -34.00 8.75
N ILE A 148 2.88 -33.62 8.46
CA ILE A 148 3.91 -34.53 7.98
C ILE A 148 5.21 -34.25 8.74
N ASP A 149 5.82 -35.32 9.29
CA ASP A 149 7.16 -35.28 9.88
C ASP A 149 8.08 -36.21 9.10
N VAL A 150 9.06 -35.60 8.44
CA VAL A 150 10.04 -36.31 7.61
C VAL A 150 11.31 -36.51 8.42
N PHE A 151 11.56 -37.75 8.83
CA PHE A 151 12.77 -38.10 9.61
C PHE A 151 14.04 -38.02 8.75
N ARG A 152 13.96 -38.51 7.51
CA ARG A 152 15.12 -38.53 6.60
C ARG A 152 14.65 -38.26 5.17
N PHE A 153 15.30 -37.33 4.51
CA PHE A 153 15.10 -37.04 3.09
C PHE A 153 16.43 -36.66 2.47
N GLU A 154 17.07 -37.63 1.81
CA GLU A 154 18.34 -37.45 1.11
C GLU A 154 18.09 -37.73 -0.38
N VAL A 155 18.66 -36.91 -1.22
CA VAL A 155 18.49 -37.00 -2.67
C VAL A 155 19.83 -36.81 -3.38
N GLU A 156 19.99 -37.43 -4.52
CA GLU A 156 21.12 -37.18 -5.40
C GLU A 156 21.21 -35.69 -5.84
N PRO A 157 22.39 -35.18 -6.19
CA PRO A 157 22.58 -33.79 -6.57
C PRO A 157 21.63 -33.28 -7.66
N ARG A 158 21.23 -34.14 -8.58
CA ARG A 158 20.27 -33.82 -9.67
C ARG A 158 18.87 -33.47 -9.17
N TRP A 159 18.51 -33.90 -7.97
CA TRP A 159 17.20 -33.69 -7.36
C TRP A 159 17.17 -32.53 -6.36
N ILE A 160 18.33 -31.98 -6.01
CA ILE A 160 18.40 -30.84 -5.08
C ILE A 160 17.68 -29.63 -5.68
N GLY A 161 16.77 -29.06 -4.91
CA GLY A 161 15.97 -27.89 -5.29
C GLY A 161 14.70 -28.21 -6.07
N LYS A 162 14.50 -29.44 -6.54
CA LYS A 162 13.25 -29.85 -7.19
C LYS A 162 12.17 -30.11 -6.14
N ALA A 163 10.93 -29.81 -6.50
CA ALA A 163 9.77 -30.13 -5.68
C ALA A 163 9.22 -31.50 -6.08
N PHE A 164 8.90 -32.30 -5.09
CA PHE A 164 8.21 -33.58 -5.23
C PHE A 164 6.80 -33.43 -4.65
N LEU A 165 5.88 -34.21 -5.19
CA LEU A 165 4.53 -34.30 -4.71
C LEU A 165 4.37 -35.63 -3.93
N LEU A 166 4.03 -35.54 -2.66
CA LEU A 166 3.74 -36.70 -1.83
C LEU A 166 2.24 -36.77 -1.64
N THR A 167 1.63 -37.86 -2.07
CA THR A 167 0.20 -38.13 -1.93
C THR A 167 -0.01 -39.16 -0.82
N ALA A 168 -0.80 -38.80 0.19
CA ALA A 168 -1.17 -39.72 1.26
C ALA A 168 -2.17 -40.77 0.76
N GLY A 169 -1.94 -42.02 1.11
CA GLY A 169 -2.84 -43.15 0.83
C GLY A 169 -3.52 -43.67 2.09
N ASP A 170 -4.22 -44.81 1.95
CA ASP A 170 -4.89 -45.50 3.05
C ASP A 170 -3.89 -46.13 4.01
N ASN A 171 -4.24 -46.23 5.30
CA ASN A 171 -3.47 -46.93 6.32
C ASN A 171 -1.99 -46.52 6.43
N GLY A 172 -1.71 -45.21 6.27
CA GLY A 172 -0.36 -44.69 6.38
C GLY A 172 0.55 -44.99 5.19
N THR A 173 0.00 -45.42 4.07
CA THR A 173 0.76 -45.52 2.79
C THR A 173 0.95 -44.13 2.17
N PHE A 174 1.97 -43.98 1.34
CA PHE A 174 2.18 -42.76 0.58
C PHE A 174 2.84 -43.06 -0.76
N THR A 175 2.63 -42.18 -1.72
CA THR A 175 3.29 -42.20 -3.03
C THR A 175 4.04 -40.88 -3.22
N LEU A 176 5.32 -40.97 -3.59
CA LEU A 176 6.14 -39.81 -3.96
C LEU A 176 6.25 -39.74 -5.48
N GLU A 177 5.88 -38.59 -6.03
CA GLU A 177 5.86 -38.34 -7.46
C GLU A 177 6.75 -37.15 -7.82
N GLU A 178 7.27 -37.13 -9.03
CA GLU A 178 7.84 -35.91 -9.62
C GLU A 178 6.68 -34.97 -9.99
N SER A 179 6.94 -33.65 -10.09
CA SER A 179 5.91 -32.67 -10.44
C SER A 179 5.16 -32.96 -11.76
N GLU A 180 5.70 -33.82 -12.60
CA GLU A 180 5.09 -34.28 -13.86
C GLU A 180 4.21 -35.54 -13.69
N GLY A 181 3.97 -36.01 -12.46
CA GLY A 181 3.07 -37.12 -12.18
C GLY A 181 3.66 -38.52 -12.37
N LYS A 182 4.98 -38.67 -12.49
CA LYS A 182 5.64 -39.99 -12.52
C LYS A 182 5.88 -40.48 -11.09
N PRO A 183 5.35 -41.64 -10.68
CA PRO A 183 5.60 -42.21 -9.38
C PRO A 183 7.08 -42.63 -9.26
N LEU A 184 7.76 -42.17 -8.23
CA LEU A 184 9.17 -42.46 -7.95
C LEU A 184 9.32 -43.50 -6.83
N LEU A 185 8.50 -43.39 -5.77
CA LEU A 185 8.54 -44.22 -4.58
C LEU A 185 7.13 -44.46 -4.06
N GLN A 186 6.91 -45.65 -3.52
CA GLN A 186 5.74 -45.97 -2.71
C GLN A 186 6.20 -46.67 -1.44
N GLY A 187 5.59 -46.36 -0.31
CA GLY A 187 5.93 -46.96 0.97
C GLY A 187 4.93 -46.66 2.07
N ARG A 188 5.29 -47.00 3.30
CA ARG A 188 4.49 -46.74 4.50
C ARG A 188 5.25 -45.86 5.49
N VAL A 189 4.50 -45.19 6.33
CA VAL A 189 5.04 -44.44 7.47
C VAL A 189 5.89 -45.36 8.34
N GLY A 190 7.08 -44.89 8.73
CA GLY A 190 8.08 -45.66 9.49
C GLY A 190 9.07 -46.42 8.62
N GLU A 191 8.76 -46.74 7.38
CA GLU A 191 9.62 -47.50 6.47
C GLU A 191 10.73 -46.63 5.89
N ALA A 192 11.97 -47.15 5.92
CA ALA A 192 13.12 -46.50 5.27
C ALA A 192 13.22 -46.99 3.82
N LEU A 193 13.01 -46.07 2.89
CA LEU A 193 13.04 -46.36 1.45
C LEU A 193 14.32 -45.84 0.83
N ASP A 194 14.96 -46.62 -0.03
CA ASP A 194 16.14 -46.20 -0.82
C ASP A 194 15.95 -46.70 -2.26
N ARG A 195 15.44 -45.82 -3.12
CA ARG A 195 15.22 -46.11 -4.57
C ARG A 195 15.38 -44.85 -5.40
N ASN A 196 15.80 -45.03 -6.63
CA ASN A 196 15.95 -43.94 -7.63
C ASN A 196 16.87 -42.78 -7.18
N GLY A 197 17.82 -43.05 -6.25
CA GLY A 197 18.70 -42.02 -5.69
C GLY A 197 17.99 -41.10 -4.68
N ILE A 198 16.87 -41.57 -4.11
CA ILE A 198 16.10 -40.89 -3.08
C ILE A 198 16.00 -41.81 -1.86
N ARG A 199 16.46 -41.32 -0.70
CA ARG A 199 16.26 -41.96 0.59
C ARG A 199 15.22 -41.19 1.36
N LEU A 200 14.10 -41.82 1.66
CA LEU A 200 12.97 -41.20 2.37
C LEU A 200 12.52 -42.06 3.52
N GLN A 201 12.35 -41.44 4.68
CA GLN A 201 11.70 -42.02 5.83
C GLN A 201 10.79 -41.02 6.48
N ILE A 202 9.50 -41.28 6.53
CA ILE A 202 8.49 -40.43 7.15
C ILE A 202 8.23 -40.98 8.55
N ARG A 203 8.33 -40.15 9.58
CA ARG A 203 8.06 -40.52 10.97
C ARG A 203 6.57 -40.50 11.26
N GLU A 204 5.88 -39.46 10.79
CA GLU A 204 4.46 -39.26 11.02
C GLU A 204 3.81 -38.66 9.77
N LEU A 205 2.66 -39.16 9.41
CA LEU A 205 1.82 -38.64 8.34
C LEU A 205 0.37 -38.70 8.81
N GLN A 206 -0.17 -37.56 9.20
CA GLN A 206 -1.56 -37.38 9.55
C GLN A 206 -2.25 -36.65 8.42
N ALA A 207 -2.94 -37.35 7.56
CA ALA A 207 -3.63 -36.80 6.40
C ALA A 207 -4.73 -37.74 5.95
N ARG A 208 -5.72 -37.26 5.21
CA ARG A 208 -6.68 -38.06 4.51
C ARG A 208 -6.05 -38.72 3.28
N PRO A 209 -6.56 -39.88 2.88
CA PRO A 209 -6.20 -40.44 1.59
C PRO A 209 -6.46 -39.40 0.46
N GLY A 210 -5.52 -39.27 -0.47
CA GLY A 210 -5.59 -38.28 -1.55
C GLY A 210 -4.97 -36.93 -1.23
N THR A 211 -4.77 -36.57 0.04
CA THR A 211 -4.14 -35.28 0.41
C THR A 211 -2.69 -35.22 -0.08
N ARG A 212 -2.32 -34.11 -0.67
CA ARG A 212 -1.00 -33.87 -1.27
C ARG A 212 -0.12 -32.97 -0.41
N PHE A 213 1.17 -33.30 -0.38
CA PHE A 213 2.21 -32.50 0.27
C PHE A 213 3.30 -32.17 -0.74
N SER A 214 3.81 -30.95 -0.65
CA SER A 214 5.02 -30.55 -1.37
C SER A 214 6.24 -30.87 -0.53
N LEU A 215 7.13 -31.73 -1.06
CA LEU A 215 8.39 -32.12 -0.42
C LEU A 215 9.56 -31.60 -1.26
N ARG A 216 10.51 -30.88 -0.65
CA ARG A 216 11.66 -30.31 -1.33
C ARG A 216 12.91 -30.40 -0.47
N LYS A 217 14.03 -30.84 -1.09
CA LYS A 217 15.36 -30.76 -0.49
C LYS A 217 16.09 -29.54 -1.05
N ALA A 218 16.34 -28.56 -0.21
CA ALA A 218 17.13 -27.39 -0.59
C ALA A 218 18.63 -27.69 -0.49
N SER A 219 19.48 -26.95 -1.19
CA SER A 219 20.91 -27.09 -0.97
C SER A 219 21.30 -26.50 0.41
N ARG A 220 22.21 -27.18 1.10
CA ARG A 220 22.70 -26.74 2.42
C ARG A 220 23.15 -25.27 2.43
N LEU A 221 23.88 -24.84 1.41
CA LEU A 221 24.36 -23.44 1.31
C LEU A 221 23.22 -22.45 1.09
N SER A 222 22.21 -22.80 0.29
CA SER A 222 21.03 -21.92 0.11
C SER A 222 20.23 -21.79 1.38
N THR A 223 20.07 -22.90 2.13
CA THR A 223 19.37 -22.92 3.41
C THR A 223 20.08 -22.05 4.43
N ILE A 224 21.41 -22.22 4.58
CA ILE A 224 22.22 -21.36 5.47
C ILE A 224 22.04 -19.88 5.12
N ARG A 225 22.05 -19.53 3.82
CA ARG A 225 21.86 -18.14 3.36
C ARG A 225 20.46 -17.61 3.72
N THR A 226 19.43 -18.42 3.55
CA THR A 226 18.05 -18.06 3.88
C THR A 226 17.91 -17.78 5.38
N TYR A 227 18.36 -18.69 6.24
CA TYR A 227 18.26 -18.52 7.70
C TYR A 227 19.17 -17.39 8.20
N ARG A 228 20.36 -17.21 7.61
CA ARG A 228 21.21 -16.06 7.91
C ARG A 228 20.52 -14.72 7.63
N GLY A 229 19.76 -14.63 6.55
CA GLY A 229 18.99 -13.43 6.20
C GLY A 229 17.73 -13.23 7.04
N ALA A 230 17.12 -14.31 7.54
CA ALA A 230 15.94 -14.28 8.37
C ALA A 230 16.22 -13.94 9.84
N LEU A 231 17.48 -14.17 10.31
CA LEU A 231 17.88 -13.85 11.66
C LEU A 231 18.12 -12.35 11.86
N GLN A 232 17.44 -11.80 12.85
CA GLN A 232 17.61 -10.44 13.33
C GLN A 232 18.41 -10.48 14.65
N LEU A 233 19.63 -9.93 14.62
CA LEU A 233 20.54 -9.90 15.75
C LEU A 233 20.80 -8.44 16.12
N THR A 234 20.41 -8.06 17.33
CA THR A 234 20.52 -6.69 17.82
C THR A 234 21.03 -6.67 19.25
N GLU A 235 21.95 -5.77 19.56
CA GLU A 235 22.34 -5.50 20.93
C GLU A 235 21.29 -4.62 21.62
N LEU A 236 20.85 -5.01 22.80
CA LEU A 236 19.89 -4.28 23.62
C LEU A 236 20.63 -3.20 24.43
N GLY A 237 20.63 -1.97 23.93
CA GLY A 237 21.42 -0.86 24.49
C GLY A 237 22.82 -0.78 23.88
N THR A 238 23.69 0.10 24.43
CA THR A 238 25.03 0.30 23.95
C THR A 238 26.02 -0.34 24.92
N ASP A 239 26.89 -1.22 24.45
CA ASP A 239 27.91 -1.91 25.22
C ASP A 239 27.40 -2.70 26.44
N THR A 240 26.16 -3.15 26.39
CA THR A 240 25.53 -3.94 27.47
C THR A 240 25.97 -5.41 27.45
N GLY A 241 26.38 -5.91 26.27
CA GLY A 241 26.63 -7.33 26.05
C GLY A 241 25.36 -8.18 26.00
N LEU A 242 24.16 -7.57 25.96
CA LEU A 242 22.89 -8.28 25.80
C LEU A 242 22.53 -8.33 24.32
N ILE A 243 22.48 -9.51 23.73
CA ILE A 243 22.13 -9.73 22.31
C ILE A 243 20.77 -10.40 22.23
N THR A 244 19.85 -9.75 21.52
CA THR A 244 18.58 -10.35 21.13
C THR A 244 18.77 -11.12 19.83
N VAL A 245 18.47 -12.41 19.86
CA VAL A 245 18.42 -13.30 18.70
C VAL A 245 16.95 -13.49 18.33
N ALA A 246 16.51 -12.89 17.23
CA ALA A 246 15.10 -12.96 16.82
C ALA A 246 14.95 -13.51 15.40
N MET A 247 13.78 -14.09 15.13
CA MET A 247 13.40 -14.59 13.83
C MET A 247 11.90 -14.36 13.61
N GLU A 248 11.53 -13.95 12.40
CA GLU A 248 10.15 -13.79 11.97
C GLU A 248 9.76 -14.96 11.06
N HIS A 249 8.66 -15.66 11.42
CA HIS A 249 8.19 -16.81 10.64
C HIS A 249 6.67 -17.00 10.80
N PRO A 250 5.97 -17.54 9.77
CA PRO A 250 4.55 -17.88 9.89
C PRO A 250 4.26 -18.94 10.95
N ASP A 251 5.15 -19.91 11.11
CA ASP A 251 5.09 -20.92 12.18
C ASP A 251 5.98 -20.48 13.36
N PRO A 252 5.38 -20.05 14.49
CA PRO A 252 6.13 -19.57 15.64
C PRO A 252 6.88 -20.68 16.37
N GLN A 253 6.40 -21.94 16.31
CA GLN A 253 7.09 -23.06 16.94
C GLN A 253 8.36 -23.45 16.17
N HIS A 254 8.31 -23.38 14.84
CA HIS A 254 9.48 -23.56 14.01
C HIS A 254 10.53 -22.49 14.30
N ALA A 255 10.13 -21.21 14.35
CA ALA A 255 11.03 -20.10 14.69
C ALA A 255 11.67 -20.29 16.07
N SER A 256 10.89 -20.70 17.08
CA SER A 256 11.38 -20.93 18.43
C SER A 256 12.47 -22.01 18.45
N ARG A 257 12.22 -23.15 17.79
CA ARG A 257 13.22 -24.23 17.70
C ARG A 257 14.52 -23.79 17.03
N VAL A 258 14.43 -22.99 15.97
CA VAL A 258 15.59 -22.49 15.24
C VAL A 258 16.39 -21.49 16.09
N VAL A 259 15.71 -20.55 16.73
CA VAL A 259 16.35 -19.52 17.60
C VAL A 259 16.99 -20.16 18.81
N ASP A 260 16.31 -21.12 19.47
CA ASP A 260 16.87 -21.86 20.59
C ASP A 260 18.11 -22.68 20.19
N GLU A 261 18.06 -23.39 19.09
CA GLU A 261 19.18 -24.22 18.63
C GLU A 261 20.39 -23.35 18.26
N ILE A 262 20.18 -22.24 17.58
CA ILE A 262 21.25 -21.27 17.24
C ILE A 262 21.87 -20.70 18.52
N SER A 263 21.04 -20.31 19.49
CA SER A 263 21.49 -19.78 20.77
C SER A 263 22.33 -20.81 21.56
N ARG A 264 21.87 -22.07 21.61
CA ARG A 264 22.58 -23.18 22.27
C ARG A 264 23.91 -23.50 21.57
N LEU A 265 23.89 -23.55 20.24
CA LEU A 265 25.09 -23.80 19.45
C LEU A 265 26.13 -22.69 19.63
N PHE A 266 25.68 -21.43 19.69
CA PHE A 266 26.59 -20.32 19.96
C PHE A 266 27.23 -20.40 21.34
N VAL A 267 26.43 -20.70 22.39
CA VAL A 267 26.98 -20.90 23.73
C VAL A 267 27.98 -22.05 23.74
N ARG A 268 27.63 -23.19 23.11
CA ARG A 268 28.55 -24.35 23.01
C ARG A 268 29.88 -23.98 22.31
N GLN A 269 29.75 -23.34 21.13
CA GLN A 269 30.94 -22.92 20.37
C GLN A 269 31.81 -21.93 21.15
N ASN A 270 31.17 -21.03 21.92
CA ASN A 270 31.91 -20.10 22.79
C ASN A 270 32.70 -20.87 23.90
N VAL A 271 32.05 -21.84 24.57
CA VAL A 271 32.70 -22.69 25.57
C VAL A 271 33.85 -23.49 24.94
N GLU A 272 33.63 -24.11 23.79
CA GLU A 272 34.65 -24.88 23.07
C GLU A 272 35.87 -24.00 22.70
N ARG A 273 35.62 -22.77 22.21
CA ARG A 273 36.67 -21.80 21.88
C ARG A 273 37.48 -21.42 23.11
N MET A 274 36.82 -21.09 24.23
CA MET A 274 37.47 -20.71 25.48
C MET A 274 38.26 -21.88 26.06
N SER A 275 37.71 -23.09 25.99
CA SER A 275 38.41 -24.31 26.43
C SER A 275 39.68 -24.56 25.61
N ALA A 276 39.60 -24.43 24.27
CA ALA A 276 40.77 -24.57 23.40
C ALA A 276 41.84 -23.49 23.63
N GLU A 277 41.45 -22.25 23.89
CA GLU A 277 42.36 -21.16 24.23
C GLU A 277 43.03 -21.41 25.58
N ALA A 278 42.26 -21.89 26.57
CA ALA A 278 42.81 -22.25 27.88
C ALA A 278 43.79 -23.44 27.79
N ASP A 279 43.49 -24.46 26.98
CA ASP A 279 44.34 -25.62 26.77
C ASP A 279 45.69 -25.22 26.17
N GLY A 280 45.72 -24.35 25.16
CA GLY A 280 46.94 -23.81 24.58
C GLY A 280 47.78 -23.00 25.59
N SER A 281 47.10 -22.22 26.46
CA SER A 281 47.82 -21.48 27.55
C SER A 281 48.31 -22.39 28.65
N LEU A 282 47.58 -23.45 29.02
CA LEU A 282 48.01 -24.46 29.98
C LEU A 282 49.23 -25.24 29.50
N GLU A 283 49.30 -25.63 28.25
CA GLU A 283 50.45 -26.31 27.67
C GLU A 283 51.72 -25.45 27.80
N PHE A 284 51.62 -24.16 27.55
CA PHE A 284 52.72 -23.23 27.78
C PHE A 284 53.14 -23.19 29.26
N LEU A 285 52.16 -23.05 30.17
CA LEU A 285 52.48 -22.99 31.60
C LEU A 285 53.11 -24.29 32.13
N ARG A 286 52.68 -25.45 31.62
CA ARG A 286 53.23 -26.75 31.94
C ARG A 286 54.71 -26.88 31.55
N THR A 287 55.13 -26.20 30.49
CA THR A 287 56.59 -26.18 30.13
C THR A 287 57.37 -25.19 30.96
N GLN A 288 56.73 -24.07 31.42
CA GLN A 288 57.46 -23.04 32.21
C GLN A 288 57.50 -23.35 33.69
N LEU A 289 56.50 -23.94 34.31
CA LEU A 289 56.49 -24.26 35.75
C LEU A 289 57.71 -25.09 36.24
N PRO A 290 58.11 -26.16 35.54
CA PRO A 290 59.33 -26.93 35.94
C PRO A 290 60.62 -26.12 35.85
N GLU A 291 60.72 -25.16 34.92
CA GLU A 291 61.85 -24.30 34.76
C GLU A 291 61.99 -23.32 35.94
N VAL A 292 60.88 -22.60 36.22
CA VAL A 292 60.81 -21.67 37.36
C VAL A 292 60.98 -22.41 38.68
N ARG A 293 60.49 -23.63 38.81
CA ARG A 293 60.72 -24.46 39.99
C ARG A 293 62.25 -24.78 40.18
N ARG A 294 62.95 -25.15 39.10
CA ARG A 294 64.40 -25.38 39.15
C ARG A 294 65.17 -24.12 39.50
N GLU A 295 64.72 -22.93 38.99
CA GLU A 295 65.33 -21.65 39.37
C GLU A 295 65.13 -21.34 40.86
N LEU A 296 63.93 -21.61 41.41
CA LEU A 296 63.61 -21.45 42.82
C LEU A 296 64.51 -22.37 43.69
N ASP A 297 64.54 -23.67 43.38
CA ASP A 297 65.37 -24.64 44.10
C ASP A 297 66.83 -24.24 44.09
N LYS A 298 67.36 -23.72 42.99
CA LYS A 298 68.75 -23.21 42.85
C LYS A 298 68.96 -21.96 43.69
N ALA A 299 68.02 -21.00 43.70
CA ALA A 299 68.09 -19.77 44.47
C ALA A 299 68.05 -20.07 45.99
N GLU A 300 67.14 -20.96 46.42
CA GLU A 300 67.06 -21.43 47.80
C GLU A 300 68.39 -22.13 48.27
N GLY A 301 68.90 -22.97 47.42
CA GLY A 301 70.20 -23.63 47.67
C GLY A 301 71.33 -22.62 47.88
N ALA A 302 71.43 -21.66 46.95
CA ALA A 302 72.49 -20.63 47.02
C ALA A 302 72.35 -19.73 48.30
N LEU A 303 71.14 -19.35 48.68
CA LEU A 303 70.87 -18.58 49.87
C LEU A 303 71.20 -19.39 51.14
N ASN A 304 70.82 -20.66 51.17
CA ASN A 304 71.06 -21.53 52.30
C ASN A 304 72.60 -21.80 52.48
N ASP A 305 73.37 -22.05 51.43
CA ASP A 305 74.79 -22.24 51.45
C ASP A 305 75.51 -20.97 51.89
N TYR A 306 75.09 -19.80 51.45
CA TYR A 306 75.67 -18.53 51.90
C TYR A 306 75.39 -18.29 53.38
N ARG A 307 74.20 -18.58 53.91
CA ARG A 307 73.85 -18.50 55.33
C ARG A 307 74.74 -19.46 56.22
N LYS A 308 75.02 -20.66 55.73
CA LYS A 308 75.86 -21.63 56.40
C LYS A 308 77.35 -21.16 56.51
N GLN A 309 77.82 -20.45 55.47
CA GLN A 309 79.23 -19.99 55.43
C GLN A 309 79.50 -18.73 56.27
N HIS A 310 78.54 -17.78 56.32
CA HIS A 310 78.71 -16.46 56.93
C HIS A 310 77.95 -16.24 58.23
N GLY A 311 77.27 -17.26 58.73
CA GLY A 311 76.42 -17.13 59.92
C GLY A 311 75.07 -16.41 59.63
N SER A 312 74.15 -16.34 60.62
CA SER A 312 72.88 -15.66 60.48
C SER A 312 73.14 -14.15 60.51
N VAL A 313 73.09 -13.49 59.33
CA VAL A 313 73.13 -12.04 59.23
C VAL A 313 71.69 -11.56 59.22
N ASP A 314 71.32 -10.71 60.22
CA ASP A 314 70.00 -10.12 60.30
C ASP A 314 69.83 -8.96 59.31
N ILE A 315 68.77 -8.97 58.57
CA ILE A 315 68.42 -7.91 57.59
C ILE A 315 67.71 -6.82 58.37
N GLY A 316 68.38 -5.68 58.58
CA GLY A 316 67.80 -4.53 59.26
C GLY A 316 66.55 -4.05 58.53
N MET A 317 65.65 -3.36 59.25
CA MET A 317 64.34 -2.94 58.76
C MET A 317 64.39 -2.09 57.46
N GLU A 318 65.37 -1.23 57.32
CA GLU A 318 65.63 -0.39 56.16
C GLU A 318 66.03 -1.23 54.92
N THR A 319 66.87 -2.23 55.12
CA THR A 319 67.30 -3.17 54.09
C THR A 319 66.10 -4.07 53.64
N GLY A 320 65.19 -4.41 54.58
CA GLY A 320 64.00 -5.17 54.31
C GLY A 320 63.03 -4.40 53.38
N THR A 321 62.91 -3.08 53.56
CA THR A 321 62.07 -2.22 52.68
C THR A 321 62.64 -2.16 51.26
N VAL A 322 63.93 -2.02 51.11
CA VAL A 322 64.64 -2.03 49.82
C VAL A 322 64.49 -3.38 49.13
N LEU A 323 64.58 -4.49 49.91
CA LEU A 323 64.35 -5.84 49.41
C LEU A 323 62.90 -6.00 48.85
N SER A 324 61.87 -5.61 49.61
CA SER A 324 60.52 -5.74 49.16
C SER A 324 60.20 -4.92 47.89
N GLN A 325 60.74 -3.69 47.78
CA GLN A 325 60.67 -2.89 46.57
C GLN A 325 61.38 -3.52 45.36
N ALA A 326 62.56 -4.09 45.58
CA ALA A 326 63.27 -4.76 44.52
C ALA A 326 62.56 -6.02 44.04
N VAL A 327 62.01 -6.81 44.96
CA VAL A 327 61.23 -8.02 44.66
C VAL A 327 59.98 -7.66 43.88
N GLU A 328 59.21 -6.64 44.30
CA GLU A 328 58.01 -6.17 43.61
C GLU A 328 58.31 -5.77 42.16
N LEU A 329 59.39 -4.98 41.95
CA LEU A 329 59.78 -4.55 40.60
C LEU A 329 60.26 -5.72 39.73
N GLU A 330 61.04 -6.62 40.24
CA GLU A 330 61.57 -7.78 39.52
C GLU A 330 60.39 -8.74 39.13
N THR A 331 59.51 -9.00 40.08
CA THR A 331 58.35 -9.83 39.86
C THR A 331 57.51 -9.21 38.72
N ARG A 332 57.30 -7.89 38.79
CA ARG A 332 56.50 -7.17 37.76
C ARG A 332 57.18 -7.19 36.39
N ILE A 333 58.49 -7.02 36.32
CA ILE A 333 59.25 -7.12 35.07
C ILE A 333 59.17 -8.54 34.52
N SER A 334 59.24 -9.56 35.34
CA SER A 334 59.12 -10.95 34.91
C SER A 334 57.75 -11.32 34.41
N GLU A 335 56.66 -10.81 35.02
CA GLU A 335 55.31 -10.92 34.53
C GLU A 335 55.17 -10.32 33.14
N LEU A 336 55.65 -9.08 32.95
CA LEU A 336 55.55 -8.41 31.64
C LEU A 336 56.42 -9.12 30.59
N ARG A 337 57.55 -9.70 30.93
CA ARG A 337 58.40 -10.53 30.03
C ARG A 337 57.67 -11.82 29.61
N MET A 338 56.94 -12.45 30.51
CA MET A 338 56.08 -13.60 30.17
C MET A 338 54.94 -13.22 29.23
N GLN A 339 54.30 -12.09 29.51
CA GLN A 339 53.28 -11.54 28.59
C GLN A 339 53.91 -11.20 27.24
N GLN A 340 55.13 -10.68 27.20
CA GLN A 340 55.84 -10.43 25.95
C GLN A 340 56.09 -11.75 25.19
N ALA A 341 56.50 -12.83 25.84
CA ALA A 341 56.70 -14.12 25.22
C ALA A 341 55.40 -14.74 24.69
N GLU A 342 54.27 -14.49 25.36
CA GLU A 342 52.93 -14.87 24.86
C GLU A 342 52.49 -14.06 23.63
N LEU A 343 52.75 -12.73 23.65
CA LEU A 343 52.45 -11.85 22.53
C LEU A 343 53.33 -12.14 21.30
N ASP A 344 54.60 -12.51 21.48
CA ASP A 344 55.51 -12.90 20.38
C ASP A 344 54.97 -14.09 19.55
N ARG A 345 54.14 -14.94 20.14
CA ARG A 345 53.50 -16.06 19.42
C ARG A 345 52.27 -15.65 18.61
N ARG A 346 51.61 -14.52 18.97
CA ARG A 346 50.35 -14.10 18.41
C ARG A 346 50.45 -12.87 17.51
N PHE A 347 51.40 -11.98 17.75
CA PHE A 347 51.55 -10.69 17.11
C PHE A 347 52.96 -10.40 16.63
N THR A 348 53.08 -9.56 15.60
CA THR A 348 54.38 -9.04 15.17
C THR A 348 54.88 -7.94 16.12
N ARG A 349 56.19 -7.72 16.15
CA ARG A 349 56.85 -6.71 17.01
C ARG A 349 56.40 -5.26 16.73
N GLU A 350 55.79 -5.02 15.59
CA GLU A 350 55.25 -3.71 15.21
C GLU A 350 53.85 -3.45 15.79
N HIS A 351 53.18 -4.43 16.36
CA HIS A 351 51.83 -4.28 16.93
C HIS A 351 51.85 -3.27 18.09
N PRO A 352 50.89 -2.34 18.19
CA PRO A 352 50.82 -1.32 19.24
C PRO A 352 50.90 -1.87 20.67
N ALA A 353 50.23 -2.98 20.94
CA ALA A 353 50.26 -3.64 22.25
C ALA A 353 51.67 -4.12 22.63
N TYR A 354 52.42 -4.64 21.67
CA TYR A 354 53.84 -5.06 21.90
C TYR A 354 54.74 -3.87 22.23
N LYS A 355 54.58 -2.75 21.50
CA LYS A 355 55.34 -1.51 21.76
C LYS A 355 55.04 -0.92 23.13
N THR A 356 53.75 -0.91 23.53
CA THR A 356 53.34 -0.42 24.86
C THR A 356 53.97 -1.28 25.98
N LEU A 357 53.94 -2.61 25.82
CA LEU A 357 54.52 -3.53 26.78
C LEU A 357 56.02 -3.31 26.93
N LEU A 358 56.77 -3.12 25.82
CA LEU A 358 58.18 -2.79 25.84
C LEU A 358 58.45 -1.48 26.58
N MET A 359 57.65 -0.43 26.39
CA MET A 359 57.80 0.84 27.12
C MET A 359 57.61 0.65 28.63
N GLN A 360 56.65 -0.19 29.04
CA GLN A 360 56.40 -0.51 30.45
C GLN A 360 57.62 -1.25 31.07
N ILE A 361 58.12 -2.28 30.39
CA ILE A 361 59.33 -3.02 30.82
C ILE A 361 60.53 -2.08 30.98
N GLN A 362 60.72 -1.19 29.98
CA GLN A 362 61.84 -0.22 30.05
C GLN A 362 61.70 0.76 31.23
N GLY A 363 60.47 1.22 31.50
CA GLY A 363 60.14 2.12 32.60
C GLY A 363 60.51 1.47 33.99
N LEU A 364 60.06 0.22 34.18
CA LEU A 364 60.29 -0.53 35.38
C LEU A 364 61.82 -0.90 35.54
N THR A 365 62.48 -1.23 34.42
CA THR A 365 63.95 -1.51 34.43
C THR A 365 64.74 -0.27 34.86
N ARG A 366 64.36 0.94 34.50
CA ARG A 366 64.99 2.17 34.98
C ARG A 366 64.88 2.30 36.50
N ARG A 367 63.68 2.07 37.06
CA ARG A 367 63.45 2.10 38.52
C ARG A 367 64.25 1.02 39.26
N GLN A 368 64.36 -0.17 38.68
CA GLN A 368 65.19 -1.27 39.20
C GLN A 368 66.67 -0.84 39.30
N ASN A 369 67.19 -0.18 38.25
CA ASN A 369 68.54 0.34 38.25
C ASN A 369 68.80 1.42 39.33
N GLU A 370 67.75 2.24 39.66
CA GLU A 370 67.86 3.22 40.75
C GLU A 370 67.95 2.53 42.13
N ILE A 371 67.16 1.47 42.36
CA ILE A 371 67.24 0.67 43.58
C ILE A 371 68.61 -0.03 43.64
N ALA A 372 69.14 -0.61 42.56
CA ALA A 372 70.39 -1.24 42.47
C ALA A 372 71.55 -0.29 42.89
N ARG A 373 71.46 0.99 42.50
CA ARG A 373 72.43 2.02 42.93
C ARG A 373 72.42 2.26 44.44
N ARG A 374 71.21 2.22 45.08
CA ARG A 374 71.12 2.36 46.57
C ARG A 374 71.70 1.17 47.29
N VAL A 375 71.52 -0.03 46.75
CA VAL A 375 72.10 -1.28 47.29
C VAL A 375 73.63 -1.27 47.28
N GLN A 376 74.26 -0.65 46.26
CA GLN A 376 75.72 -0.53 46.15
C GLN A 376 76.39 0.23 47.30
N GLY A 377 75.61 0.99 48.09
CA GLY A 377 76.10 1.66 49.29
C GLY A 377 76.20 0.79 50.57
N LEU A 378 75.71 -0.46 50.52
CA LEU A 378 75.72 -1.38 51.69
C LEU A 378 77.06 -2.18 51.80
N PRO A 379 77.40 -2.76 52.98
CA PRO A 379 78.49 -3.69 53.12
C PRO A 379 78.34 -4.91 52.17
N GLU A 380 79.46 -5.42 51.64
CA GLU A 380 79.51 -6.49 50.64
C GLU A 380 78.70 -7.75 51.02
N THR A 381 78.81 -8.15 52.30
CA THR A 381 78.14 -9.32 52.89
C THR A 381 76.58 -9.08 52.89
N GLN A 382 76.12 -7.84 53.16
CA GLN A 382 74.73 -7.50 53.14
C GLN A 382 74.21 -7.39 51.72
N GLN A 383 75.00 -6.89 50.77
CA GLN A 383 74.61 -6.83 49.36
C GLN A 383 74.33 -8.23 48.78
N GLU A 384 75.22 -9.19 49.06
CA GLU A 384 75.07 -10.56 48.53
C GLU A 384 73.89 -11.31 49.18
N LEU A 385 73.72 -11.14 50.54
CA LEU A 385 72.55 -11.70 51.21
C LEU A 385 71.23 -11.13 50.67
N LEU A 386 71.22 -9.84 50.45
CA LEU A 386 70.00 -9.14 49.87
C LEU A 386 69.72 -9.62 48.46
N ARG A 387 70.76 -9.82 47.63
CA ARG A 387 70.64 -10.38 46.27
C ARG A 387 70.08 -11.79 46.34
N LEU A 388 70.62 -12.68 47.09
CA LEU A 388 70.18 -14.07 47.20
C LEU A 388 68.71 -14.16 47.80
N SER A 389 68.40 -13.34 48.81
CA SER A 389 67.11 -13.28 49.42
C SER A 389 66.06 -12.77 48.40
N ARG A 390 66.40 -11.75 47.58
CA ARG A 390 65.59 -11.24 46.49
C ARG A 390 65.30 -12.35 45.47
N ASP A 391 66.34 -13.06 45.02
CA ASP A 391 66.20 -14.09 43.99
C ASP A 391 65.25 -15.21 44.43
N VAL A 392 65.34 -15.64 45.74
CA VAL A 392 64.36 -16.60 46.31
C VAL A 392 62.92 -16.03 46.33
N GLN A 393 62.78 -14.79 46.85
CA GLN A 393 61.44 -14.20 46.97
C GLN A 393 60.77 -13.98 45.61
N VAL A 394 61.57 -13.51 44.63
CA VAL A 394 61.05 -13.31 43.25
C VAL A 394 60.67 -14.66 42.64
N SER A 395 61.57 -15.68 42.71
CA SER A 395 61.24 -16.99 42.13
C SER A 395 60.05 -17.65 42.84
N THR A 396 59.89 -17.48 44.16
CA THR A 396 58.70 -17.96 44.91
C THR A 396 57.43 -17.26 44.46
N ALA A 397 57.46 -15.92 44.33
CA ALA A 397 56.33 -15.14 43.90
C ALA A 397 55.86 -15.55 42.47
N ILE A 398 56.81 -15.65 41.54
CA ILE A 398 56.54 -16.06 40.15
C ILE A 398 55.96 -17.48 40.09
N TYR A 399 56.63 -18.44 40.82
CA TYR A 399 56.11 -19.83 40.84
C TYR A 399 54.67 -19.93 41.37
N THR A 400 54.42 -19.26 42.50
CA THR A 400 53.05 -19.24 43.09
C THR A 400 52.04 -18.64 42.15
N GLN A 401 52.40 -17.55 41.50
CA GLN A 401 51.48 -16.87 40.55
C GLN A 401 51.19 -17.75 39.31
N LEU A 402 52.20 -18.39 38.74
CA LEU A 402 52.03 -19.31 37.60
C LEU A 402 51.19 -20.52 37.99
N LEU A 403 51.41 -21.06 39.22
CA LEU A 403 50.60 -22.16 39.72
C LEU A 403 49.11 -21.78 39.86
N ASN A 404 48.85 -20.62 40.43
CA ASN A 404 47.47 -20.10 40.54
C ASN A 404 46.82 -19.89 39.14
N LYS A 405 47.59 -19.34 38.19
CA LYS A 405 47.12 -19.16 36.82
C LYS A 405 46.84 -20.48 36.09
N ALA A 406 47.70 -21.49 36.32
CA ALA A 406 47.50 -22.82 35.77
C ALA A 406 46.22 -23.47 36.34
N GLN A 407 45.92 -23.30 37.63
CA GLN A 407 44.68 -23.79 38.26
C GLN A 407 43.46 -23.07 37.71
N GLU A 408 43.50 -21.73 37.53
CA GLU A 408 42.42 -20.96 36.92
C GLU A 408 42.11 -21.45 35.50
N LEU A 409 43.17 -21.63 34.68
CA LEU A 409 42.99 -22.08 33.29
C LEU A 409 42.54 -23.55 33.24
N ASP A 410 42.90 -24.40 34.18
CA ASP A 410 42.41 -25.79 34.22
C ASP A 410 40.90 -25.86 34.47
N LEU A 411 40.35 -24.97 35.29
CA LEU A 411 38.90 -24.80 35.48
C LEU A 411 38.22 -24.34 34.18
N VAL A 412 38.79 -23.36 33.46
CA VAL A 412 38.26 -22.90 32.19
C VAL A 412 38.30 -24.00 31.11
N ARG A 413 39.41 -24.77 31.06
CA ARG A 413 39.58 -25.91 30.15
C ARG A 413 38.50 -27.00 30.40
N ALA A 414 38.17 -27.24 31.66
CA ALA A 414 37.13 -28.21 32.03
C ALA A 414 35.74 -27.85 31.49
N GLY A 415 35.59 -26.72 30.81
CA GLY A 415 34.33 -26.31 30.16
C GLY A 415 33.24 -25.88 31.12
N THR A 416 33.56 -25.60 32.37
CA THR A 416 32.58 -25.24 33.39
C THR A 416 32.22 -23.75 33.39
N VAL A 417 33.02 -22.91 32.71
CA VAL A 417 32.86 -21.44 32.74
C VAL A 417 32.97 -20.86 31.35
N GLY A 418 31.84 -20.59 30.70
CA GLY A 418 31.74 -19.75 29.50
C GLY A 418 31.46 -18.31 29.92
N ASN A 419 31.78 -17.35 29.04
CA ASN A 419 31.37 -15.94 29.21
C ASN A 419 30.07 -15.61 28.53
N VAL A 420 29.39 -16.59 27.95
CA VAL A 420 28.09 -16.43 27.28
C VAL A 420 27.07 -17.32 27.96
N ARG A 421 25.91 -16.74 28.28
CA ARG A 421 24.76 -17.51 28.79
C ARG A 421 23.46 -17.10 28.12
N ILE A 422 22.54 -18.02 28.02
CA ILE A 422 21.16 -17.73 27.60
C ILE A 422 20.43 -17.18 28.83
N VAL A 423 19.94 -15.96 28.74
CA VAL A 423 19.13 -15.32 29.78
C VAL A 423 17.68 -15.75 29.62
N ASP A 424 17.14 -15.58 28.39
CA ASP A 424 15.79 -16.02 28.05
C ASP A 424 15.84 -16.97 26.86
N GLN A 425 15.15 -18.11 27.00
CA GLN A 425 14.93 -19.04 25.89
C GLN A 425 14.01 -18.38 24.85
N ALA A 426 13.94 -18.96 23.64
CA ALA A 426 13.13 -18.42 22.57
C ALA A 426 11.63 -18.42 22.94
N VAL A 427 11.09 -17.23 23.11
CA VAL A 427 9.68 -16.99 23.42
C VAL A 427 9.01 -16.31 22.23
N ILE A 428 7.76 -16.62 22.00
CA ILE A 428 6.93 -16.00 20.97
C ILE A 428 6.50 -14.61 21.48
N ASP A 429 6.88 -13.56 20.77
CA ASP A 429 6.54 -12.18 21.13
C ASP A 429 5.04 -11.93 20.85
N GLY A 430 4.17 -12.16 21.82
CA GLY A 430 2.76 -11.76 21.79
C GLY A 430 1.98 -12.15 20.52
N GLY A 431 1.44 -11.15 19.83
CA GLY A 431 0.65 -11.34 18.59
C GLY A 431 1.49 -11.29 17.32
N PRO A 432 0.85 -11.47 16.13
CA PRO A 432 1.53 -11.38 14.85
C PRO A 432 2.06 -9.96 14.61
N VAL A 433 3.32 -9.85 14.18
CA VAL A 433 3.98 -8.57 13.87
C VAL A 433 3.69 -8.06 12.46
N ALA A 434 3.35 -8.97 11.54
CA ALA A 434 2.97 -8.65 10.17
C ALA A 434 1.87 -9.61 9.67
N PRO A 435 1.05 -9.19 8.68
CA PRO A 435 0.88 -7.82 8.22
C PRO A 435 0.13 -6.94 9.23
N ASN A 436 0.45 -5.65 9.28
CA ASN A 436 -0.29 -4.69 10.09
C ASN A 436 -1.66 -4.41 9.45
N LYS A 437 -2.71 -5.09 9.95
CA LYS A 437 -4.07 -5.03 9.40
C LYS A 437 -4.63 -3.61 9.36
N SER A 438 -4.39 -2.84 10.42
CA SER A 438 -4.87 -1.45 10.51
C SER A 438 -4.21 -0.57 9.45
N LEU A 439 -2.90 -0.72 9.24
CA LEU A 439 -2.17 0.05 8.22
C LEU A 439 -2.66 -0.28 6.80
N ILE A 440 -2.91 -1.56 6.52
CA ILE A 440 -3.45 -2.01 5.22
C ILE A 440 -4.85 -1.44 4.99
N GLN A 441 -5.74 -1.49 5.99
CA GLN A 441 -7.09 -0.94 5.89
C GLN A 441 -7.08 0.57 5.63
N VAL A 442 -6.29 1.33 6.40
CA VAL A 442 -6.15 2.78 6.21
C VAL A 442 -5.55 3.09 4.85
N GLY A 443 -4.46 2.40 4.47
CA GLY A 443 -3.80 2.59 3.17
C GLY A 443 -4.71 2.27 1.99
N ALA A 444 -5.45 1.16 2.03
CA ALA A 444 -6.41 0.79 1.00
C ALA A 444 -7.56 1.81 0.90
N THR A 445 -8.09 2.26 2.04
CA THR A 445 -9.17 3.26 2.07
C THR A 445 -8.73 4.59 1.45
N LEU A 446 -7.55 5.08 1.84
CA LEU A 446 -6.99 6.32 1.27
C LEU A 446 -6.70 6.18 -0.23
N ALA A 447 -6.13 5.06 -0.66
CA ALA A 447 -5.89 4.80 -2.07
C ALA A 447 -7.20 4.76 -2.88
N GLY A 448 -8.24 4.11 -2.35
CA GLY A 448 -9.56 4.07 -2.96
C GLY A 448 -10.20 5.45 -3.06
N ALA A 449 -10.11 6.26 -2.01
CA ALA A 449 -10.62 7.62 -2.00
C ALA A 449 -9.90 8.52 -3.02
N LEU A 450 -8.56 8.49 -3.04
CA LEU A 450 -7.76 9.27 -3.98
C LEU A 450 -8.01 8.86 -5.43
N LEU A 451 -8.12 7.55 -5.71
CA LEU A 451 -8.44 7.05 -7.04
C LEU A 451 -9.83 7.50 -7.50
N ALA A 452 -10.83 7.41 -6.62
CA ALA A 452 -12.19 7.82 -6.91
C ALA A 452 -12.29 9.32 -7.21
N ILE A 453 -11.64 10.15 -6.38
CA ILE A 453 -11.55 11.60 -6.59
C ILE A 453 -10.86 11.92 -7.92
N GLY A 454 -9.73 11.27 -8.19
CA GLY A 454 -8.98 11.44 -9.44
C GLY A 454 -9.82 11.09 -10.68
N LEU A 455 -10.58 10.00 -10.64
CA LEU A 455 -11.47 9.60 -11.73
C LEU A 455 -12.62 10.61 -11.95
N VAL A 456 -13.20 11.14 -10.88
CA VAL A 456 -14.23 12.18 -10.97
C VAL A 456 -13.69 13.45 -11.59
N LEU A 457 -12.52 13.91 -11.16
CA LEU A 457 -11.87 15.11 -11.70
C LEU A 457 -11.47 14.90 -13.17
N LEU A 458 -10.92 13.74 -13.51
CA LEU A 458 -10.57 13.39 -14.89
C LEU A 458 -11.80 13.38 -15.78
N ARG A 459 -12.91 12.79 -15.32
CA ARG A 459 -14.18 12.78 -16.07
C ARG A 459 -14.71 14.19 -16.32
N LYS A 460 -14.62 15.09 -15.32
CA LYS A 460 -15.04 16.47 -15.44
C LYS A 460 -14.15 17.26 -16.42
N LEU A 461 -12.85 16.98 -16.40
CA LEU A 461 -11.89 17.61 -17.33
C LEU A 461 -12.16 17.20 -18.80
N LEU A 462 -12.53 15.94 -19.02
CA LEU A 462 -12.76 15.41 -20.36
C LEU A 462 -14.10 15.83 -20.96
N ASN A 463 -15.12 16.14 -20.14
CA ASN A 463 -16.47 16.53 -20.59
C ASN A 463 -16.94 17.77 -19.81
N PRO A 464 -16.48 18.97 -20.15
CA PRO A 464 -16.98 20.22 -19.56
C PRO A 464 -18.35 20.55 -20.16
N GLY A 465 -19.45 20.07 -19.57
CA GLY A 465 -20.79 20.55 -19.89
C GLY A 465 -20.96 21.98 -19.38
N LEU A 466 -21.76 22.81 -20.14
CA LEU A 466 -22.04 24.19 -19.71
C LEU A 466 -22.90 24.17 -18.44
N GLU A 467 -22.48 24.93 -17.46
CA GLU A 467 -23.15 25.03 -16.16
C GLU A 467 -23.86 26.39 -15.97
N THR A 468 -23.62 27.36 -16.89
CA THR A 468 -24.11 28.74 -16.71
C THR A 468 -24.63 29.36 -17.99
N PRO A 469 -25.62 30.25 -17.90
CA PRO A 469 -26.15 31.00 -19.05
C PRO A 469 -25.08 31.91 -19.67
N GLU A 470 -24.26 32.55 -18.85
CA GLU A 470 -23.22 33.50 -19.26
C GLU A 470 -22.19 32.82 -20.19
N ALA A 471 -21.89 31.54 -19.98
CA ALA A 471 -21.00 30.80 -20.87
C ALA A 471 -21.57 30.65 -22.28
N ILE A 472 -22.91 30.70 -22.45
CA ILE A 472 -23.57 30.71 -23.76
C ILE A 472 -23.53 32.12 -24.36
N GLU A 473 -23.71 33.17 -23.53
CA GLU A 473 -23.65 34.57 -23.97
C GLU A 473 -22.23 34.96 -24.42
N GLN A 474 -21.18 34.41 -23.79
CA GLN A 474 -19.80 34.56 -24.26
C GLN A 474 -19.55 34.00 -25.66
N LEU A 475 -20.37 33.01 -26.08
CA LEU A 475 -20.36 32.50 -27.46
C LEU A 475 -21.15 33.39 -28.45
N GLY A 476 -21.62 34.55 -28.02
CA GLY A 476 -22.37 35.51 -28.85
C GLY A 476 -23.83 35.23 -29.01
N LEU A 477 -24.43 34.33 -28.20
CA LEU A 477 -25.86 34.01 -28.23
C LEU A 477 -26.55 34.50 -26.96
N PRO A 478 -27.51 35.45 -27.07
CA PRO A 478 -28.26 35.90 -25.92
C PRO A 478 -29.13 34.75 -25.37
N VAL A 479 -29.17 34.61 -24.03
CA VAL A 479 -30.03 33.61 -23.36
C VAL A 479 -31.36 34.25 -22.95
N TYR A 480 -32.43 33.89 -23.62
CA TYR A 480 -33.76 34.47 -23.37
C TYR A 480 -34.51 33.87 -22.18
N ALA A 481 -34.20 32.65 -21.82
CA ALA A 481 -34.74 32.02 -20.63
C ALA A 481 -33.80 30.93 -20.08
N ALA A 482 -33.67 30.87 -18.76
CA ALA A 482 -33.09 29.76 -18.03
C ALA A 482 -34.23 28.96 -17.37
N VAL A 483 -34.48 27.75 -17.89
CA VAL A 483 -35.60 26.90 -17.45
C VAL A 483 -35.07 25.92 -16.39
N PRO A 484 -35.56 26.03 -15.12
CA PRO A 484 -35.12 25.11 -14.06
C PRO A 484 -35.57 23.67 -14.32
N PHE A 485 -34.79 22.72 -13.82
CA PHE A 485 -35.20 21.31 -13.85
C PHE A 485 -36.42 21.08 -12.93
N SER A 486 -37.51 20.55 -13.50
CA SER A 486 -38.68 20.16 -12.74
C SER A 486 -38.71 18.66 -12.51
N GLY A 487 -38.50 18.24 -11.22
CA GLY A 487 -38.66 16.83 -10.82
C GLY A 487 -40.08 16.30 -11.04
N ARG A 488 -41.09 17.20 -11.04
CA ARG A 488 -42.49 16.83 -11.26
C ARG A 488 -42.73 16.33 -12.68
N GLN A 489 -42.08 16.94 -13.67
CA GLN A 489 -42.15 16.49 -15.07
C GLN A 489 -41.68 15.03 -15.24
N ALA A 490 -40.64 14.59 -14.48
CA ALA A 490 -40.13 13.22 -14.55
C ALA A 490 -41.13 12.17 -14.05
N HIS A 491 -42.09 12.58 -13.22
CA HIS A 491 -43.10 11.69 -12.65
C HIS A 491 -44.44 11.72 -13.45
N ILE A 492 -44.61 12.65 -14.39
CA ILE A 492 -45.78 12.71 -15.23
C ILE A 492 -45.72 11.59 -16.28
N LYS A 493 -46.39 10.45 -16.00
CA LYS A 493 -46.53 9.36 -16.98
C LYS A 493 -47.82 9.59 -17.82
N PRO A 494 -47.76 9.51 -19.13
CA PRO A 494 -48.96 9.62 -19.98
C PRO A 494 -49.88 8.42 -19.72
N LYS A 495 -50.99 8.63 -19.02
CA LYS A 495 -52.04 7.62 -18.86
C LYS A 495 -52.93 7.62 -20.14
N ARG A 496 -52.89 6.55 -20.88
CA ARG A 496 -53.43 6.37 -22.23
C ARG A 496 -54.95 6.45 -22.38
N ARG A 497 -55.73 6.72 -21.29
CA ARG A 497 -57.19 6.56 -21.34
C ARG A 497 -58.05 7.53 -20.50
N GLN A 498 -57.52 8.61 -19.95
CA GLN A 498 -58.30 9.46 -19.02
C GLN A 498 -58.24 10.98 -19.35
N MET A 499 -58.22 11.39 -20.62
CA MET A 499 -58.00 12.80 -20.98
C MET A 499 -59.17 13.54 -21.48
N ALA A 500 -60.40 13.09 -21.27
CA ALA A 500 -61.56 13.88 -21.60
C ALA A 500 -62.00 14.76 -20.41
N GLY A 501 -61.46 16.01 -20.36
CA GLY A 501 -61.98 17.08 -19.54
C GLY A 501 -61.28 17.56 -18.28
N ASP A 502 -60.23 16.88 -17.79
CA ASP A 502 -59.50 17.35 -16.62
C ASP A 502 -58.12 17.93 -16.99
N PRO A 503 -57.87 19.25 -16.87
CA PRO A 503 -56.56 19.88 -17.13
C PRO A 503 -55.43 19.35 -16.21
N ALA A 504 -55.78 18.87 -15.02
CA ALA A 504 -54.78 18.31 -14.06
C ALA A 504 -54.23 16.94 -14.50
N ALA A 505 -54.94 16.24 -15.39
CA ALA A 505 -54.52 14.96 -15.98
C ALA A 505 -53.60 15.10 -17.20
N SER A 506 -53.31 16.33 -17.64
CA SER A 506 -52.47 16.61 -18.81
C SER A 506 -51.01 16.24 -18.56
N PRO A 507 -50.31 15.63 -19.51
CA PRO A 507 -48.87 15.37 -19.42
C PRO A 507 -48.02 16.63 -19.58
N LEU A 508 -48.63 17.79 -19.91
CA LEU A 508 -47.92 19.07 -19.98
C LEU A 508 -47.76 19.70 -18.59
N LEU A 509 -46.50 20.08 -18.25
CA LEU A 509 -46.19 20.73 -16.98
C LEU A 509 -46.95 22.07 -16.84
N ALA A 510 -47.09 22.83 -17.92
CA ALA A 510 -47.78 24.11 -17.95
C ALA A 510 -49.29 24.00 -17.60
N LEU A 511 -49.91 22.84 -17.77
CA LEU A 511 -51.32 22.57 -17.43
C LEU A 511 -51.43 21.89 -16.07
N SER A 512 -50.65 20.86 -15.81
CA SER A 512 -50.75 20.07 -14.61
C SER A 512 -50.17 20.78 -13.37
N HIS A 513 -49.14 21.62 -13.55
CA HIS A 513 -48.48 22.37 -12.48
C HIS A 513 -48.16 23.82 -12.91
N PRO A 514 -49.16 24.68 -13.07
CA PRO A 514 -48.98 26.03 -13.62
C PRO A 514 -48.04 26.93 -12.78
N ASN A 515 -47.84 26.62 -11.50
CA ASN A 515 -46.96 27.36 -10.60
C ASN A 515 -45.55 26.76 -10.51
N ASP A 516 -45.19 25.83 -11.38
CA ASP A 516 -43.82 25.27 -11.40
C ASP A 516 -42.84 26.34 -11.91
N PRO A 517 -41.67 26.52 -11.29
CA PRO A 517 -40.63 27.49 -11.72
C PRO A 517 -40.24 27.37 -13.20
N ALA A 518 -40.28 26.17 -13.75
CA ALA A 518 -40.02 25.95 -15.19
C ALA A 518 -41.11 26.59 -16.07
N VAL A 519 -42.36 26.55 -15.61
CA VAL A 519 -43.48 27.19 -16.33
C VAL A 519 -43.37 28.73 -16.26
N GLU A 520 -42.93 29.25 -15.10
CA GLU A 520 -42.70 30.70 -14.96
C GLU A 520 -41.58 31.19 -15.87
N ALA A 521 -40.52 30.44 -15.99
CA ALA A 521 -39.42 30.73 -16.93
C ALA A 521 -39.94 30.75 -18.39
N LEU A 522 -40.88 29.84 -18.74
CA LEU A 522 -41.50 29.83 -20.08
C LEU A 522 -42.48 31.00 -20.28
N ARG A 523 -43.14 31.52 -19.21
CA ARG A 523 -43.92 32.75 -19.30
C ARG A 523 -43.03 33.96 -19.56
N SER A 524 -41.86 34.02 -18.91
CA SER A 524 -40.85 35.04 -19.19
C SER A 524 -40.33 34.94 -20.63
N LEU A 525 -40.09 33.72 -21.11
CA LEU A 525 -39.68 33.46 -22.49
C LEU A 525 -40.78 33.94 -23.49
N ARG A 526 -42.06 33.70 -23.20
CA ARG A 526 -43.16 34.24 -24.03
C ARG A 526 -43.10 35.76 -24.19
N THR A 527 -42.78 36.46 -23.06
CA THR A 527 -42.64 37.93 -23.10
C THR A 527 -41.45 38.37 -23.95
N SER A 528 -40.29 37.73 -23.77
CA SER A 528 -39.08 37.98 -24.58
C SER A 528 -39.34 37.68 -26.06
N LEU A 529 -40.03 36.57 -26.35
CA LEU A 529 -40.37 36.14 -27.69
C LEU A 529 -41.28 37.17 -28.42
N HIS A 530 -42.23 37.80 -27.70
CA HIS A 530 -43.06 38.85 -28.26
C HIS A 530 -42.19 40.02 -28.81
N PHE A 531 -41.16 40.46 -28.08
CA PHE A 531 -40.28 41.52 -28.54
C PHE A 531 -39.38 41.06 -29.70
N ILE A 532 -38.86 39.81 -29.66
CA ILE A 532 -38.03 39.27 -30.75
C ILE A 532 -38.79 39.23 -32.05
N MET A 533 -40.10 38.86 -32.01
CA MET A 533 -40.94 38.65 -33.17
C MET A 533 -41.59 39.95 -33.68
N LEU A 534 -41.58 41.06 -32.93
CA LEU A 534 -42.11 42.33 -33.39
C LEU A 534 -41.40 42.88 -34.67
N GLY A 535 -40.15 42.50 -34.90
CA GLY A 535 -39.41 42.85 -36.12
C GLY A 535 -39.30 41.70 -37.13
N ALA A 536 -39.91 40.55 -36.85
CA ALA A 536 -39.83 39.36 -37.72
C ALA A 536 -40.75 39.51 -38.95
N GLN A 537 -40.32 38.92 -40.06
CA GLN A 537 -41.11 38.94 -41.32
C GLN A 537 -42.29 37.96 -41.30
N ASP A 538 -42.31 37.02 -40.33
CA ASP A 538 -43.39 36.02 -40.17
C ASP A 538 -43.56 35.68 -38.69
N ASN A 539 -44.62 34.89 -38.38
CA ASN A 539 -44.96 34.40 -37.04
C ASN A 539 -44.49 32.98 -36.77
N ARG A 540 -43.44 32.49 -37.48
CA ARG A 540 -42.92 31.15 -37.38
C ARG A 540 -41.66 31.12 -36.49
N LEU A 541 -41.68 30.22 -35.49
CA LEU A 541 -40.61 30.00 -34.56
C LEU A 541 -40.04 28.57 -34.69
N VAL A 542 -38.81 28.44 -35.09
CA VAL A 542 -38.10 27.17 -35.09
C VAL A 542 -37.36 27.02 -33.78
N ILE A 543 -37.55 25.87 -33.13
CA ILE A 543 -36.80 25.45 -31.95
C ILE A 543 -35.98 24.20 -32.28
N SER A 544 -34.67 24.36 -32.20
CA SER A 544 -33.69 23.27 -32.41
C SER A 544 -32.71 23.18 -31.24
N GLY A 545 -31.61 22.47 -31.43
CA GLY A 545 -30.55 22.36 -30.42
C GLY A 545 -29.37 21.53 -30.90
N PRO A 546 -28.23 21.56 -30.18
CA PRO A 546 -27.01 20.88 -30.61
C PRO A 546 -27.18 19.36 -30.62
N GLY A 547 -27.70 18.78 -29.54
CA GLY A 547 -27.77 17.34 -29.34
C GLY A 547 -29.17 16.81 -28.98
N PRO A 548 -29.34 15.49 -28.91
CA PRO A 548 -30.52 14.86 -28.38
C PRO A 548 -30.67 15.14 -26.86
N GLN A 549 -31.87 14.99 -26.32
CA GLN A 549 -32.17 15.16 -24.89
C GLN A 549 -31.93 16.59 -24.32
N ALA A 550 -31.73 17.60 -25.15
CA ALA A 550 -31.65 19.00 -24.70
C ALA A 550 -32.99 19.51 -24.13
N GLY A 551 -34.09 18.83 -24.41
CA GLY A 551 -35.42 19.19 -23.94
C GLY A 551 -36.21 20.05 -24.92
N LYS A 552 -35.88 20.04 -26.21
CA LYS A 552 -36.57 20.81 -27.30
C LYS A 552 -38.07 20.64 -27.27
N SER A 553 -38.57 19.42 -27.43
CA SER A 553 -39.99 19.11 -27.47
C SER A 553 -40.72 19.47 -26.16
N PHE A 554 -40.05 19.38 -25.02
CA PHE A 554 -40.57 19.86 -23.73
C PHE A 554 -40.77 21.38 -23.75
N VAL A 555 -39.77 22.13 -24.22
CA VAL A 555 -39.87 23.59 -24.35
C VAL A 555 -40.93 23.97 -25.36
N CYS A 556 -40.96 23.36 -26.56
CA CYS A 556 -41.94 23.60 -27.59
C CYS A 556 -43.39 23.41 -27.09
N ALA A 557 -43.68 22.26 -26.50
CA ALA A 557 -45.02 21.91 -26.06
C ALA A 557 -45.49 22.79 -24.88
N ASN A 558 -44.65 23.06 -23.88
CA ASN A 558 -45.07 23.89 -22.77
C ASN A 558 -45.10 25.39 -23.12
N LEU A 559 -44.20 25.88 -23.98
CA LEU A 559 -44.24 27.25 -24.50
C LEU A 559 -45.54 27.46 -25.32
N ALA A 560 -45.86 26.50 -26.20
CA ALA A 560 -47.11 26.55 -26.98
C ALA A 560 -48.36 26.64 -26.09
N ALA A 561 -48.37 25.85 -25.00
CA ALA A 561 -49.46 25.88 -24.01
C ALA A 561 -49.52 27.24 -23.27
N VAL A 562 -48.36 27.79 -22.84
CA VAL A 562 -48.29 29.10 -22.16
C VAL A 562 -48.76 30.25 -23.06
N VAL A 563 -48.46 30.20 -24.37
CA VAL A 563 -48.88 31.21 -25.35
C VAL A 563 -50.37 31.08 -25.62
N ALA A 564 -50.92 29.85 -25.76
CA ALA A 564 -52.33 29.60 -25.96
C ALA A 564 -53.20 30.05 -24.75
N GLN A 565 -52.70 29.80 -23.50
CA GLN A 565 -53.31 30.31 -22.27
C GLN A 565 -53.40 31.84 -22.21
N ALA A 566 -52.59 32.56 -22.97
CA ALA A 566 -52.67 34.00 -23.12
C ALA A 566 -53.69 34.48 -24.22
N GLY A 567 -54.54 33.58 -24.72
CA GLY A 567 -55.57 33.87 -25.70
C GLY A 567 -55.12 33.90 -27.16
N LYS A 568 -53.88 33.40 -27.48
CA LYS A 568 -53.36 33.32 -28.83
C LYS A 568 -53.71 31.98 -29.50
N ARG A 569 -53.90 31.99 -30.78
CA ARG A 569 -54.03 30.77 -31.59
C ARG A 569 -52.63 30.27 -31.97
N VAL A 570 -52.25 29.10 -31.43
CA VAL A 570 -50.94 28.54 -31.62
C VAL A 570 -51.01 27.19 -32.33
N LEU A 571 -50.21 27.05 -33.40
CA LEU A 571 -50.06 25.78 -34.08
C LEU A 571 -48.63 25.22 -33.68
N LEU A 572 -48.64 24.05 -33.06
CA LEU A 572 -47.41 23.30 -32.77
C LEU A 572 -47.20 22.21 -33.82
N ILE A 573 -46.09 22.22 -34.54
CA ILE A 573 -45.77 21.28 -35.61
C ILE A 573 -44.62 20.38 -35.20
N ASP A 574 -44.82 19.05 -35.22
CA ASP A 574 -43.77 18.04 -35.00
C ASP A 574 -43.00 17.78 -36.29
N VAL A 575 -41.87 18.48 -36.45
CA VAL A 575 -41.03 18.35 -37.66
C VAL A 575 -39.96 17.27 -37.46
N ASP A 576 -39.77 16.75 -36.25
CA ASP A 576 -38.86 15.60 -36.03
C ASP A 576 -39.54 14.32 -36.57
N MET A 577 -39.47 14.15 -37.87
CA MET A 577 -40.03 12.98 -38.55
C MET A 577 -39.31 11.69 -38.21
N ARG A 578 -38.18 11.73 -37.47
CA ARG A 578 -37.38 10.57 -37.09
C ARG A 578 -37.77 10.04 -35.73
N LYS A 579 -37.82 10.93 -34.72
CA LYS A 579 -38.06 10.61 -33.32
C LYS A 579 -39.13 11.50 -32.67
N GLY A 580 -39.88 12.26 -33.47
CA GLY A 580 -40.95 13.15 -32.98
C GLY A 580 -41.93 12.42 -32.07
N HIS A 581 -42.33 13.07 -31.00
CA HIS A 581 -43.19 12.47 -29.98
C HIS A 581 -44.16 13.50 -29.34
N LEU A 582 -44.33 14.67 -29.94
CA LEU A 582 -45.26 15.71 -29.46
C LEU A 582 -46.69 15.19 -29.28
N HIS A 583 -47.16 14.34 -30.18
CA HIS A 583 -48.45 13.67 -30.06
C HIS A 583 -48.62 12.89 -28.76
N ARG A 584 -47.54 12.24 -28.26
CA ARG A 584 -47.56 11.53 -26.97
C ARG A 584 -47.56 12.48 -25.79
N LEU A 585 -46.80 13.61 -25.89
CA LEU A 585 -46.76 14.65 -24.86
C LEU A 585 -48.12 15.37 -24.73
N LEU A 586 -48.92 15.39 -25.78
CA LEU A 586 -50.26 16.01 -25.80
C LEU A 586 -51.40 14.99 -25.68
N GLY A 587 -51.07 13.68 -25.63
CA GLY A 587 -52.06 12.61 -25.55
C GLY A 587 -52.94 12.48 -26.82
N MET A 588 -52.42 12.89 -27.97
CA MET A 588 -53.14 12.97 -29.26
C MET A 588 -52.77 11.79 -30.17
N PRO A 589 -53.65 11.36 -31.09
CA PRO A 589 -53.34 10.42 -32.15
C PRO A 589 -52.30 11.02 -33.13
N ALA A 590 -51.57 10.17 -33.86
CA ALA A 590 -50.63 10.57 -34.88
C ALA A 590 -50.71 9.69 -36.14
N ASP A 591 -51.88 9.23 -36.48
CA ASP A 591 -52.09 8.31 -37.61
C ASP A 591 -51.84 9.01 -38.97
N MET A 592 -52.19 10.26 -39.09
CA MET A 592 -51.88 11.16 -40.19
C MET A 592 -51.25 12.44 -39.69
N GLY A 593 -50.37 13.07 -40.47
CA GLY A 593 -49.66 14.26 -40.03
C GLY A 593 -48.78 14.90 -41.12
N LEU A 594 -47.72 15.63 -40.70
CA LEU A 594 -46.90 16.38 -41.62
C LEU A 594 -46.28 15.51 -42.73
N ALA A 595 -45.86 14.29 -42.44
CA ALA A 595 -45.33 13.39 -43.46
C ALA A 595 -46.32 13.05 -44.54
N ASP A 596 -47.62 12.90 -44.19
CA ASP A 596 -48.72 12.58 -45.11
C ASP A 596 -49.10 13.79 -45.96
N LEU A 597 -49.16 14.98 -45.35
CA LEU A 597 -49.32 16.24 -46.02
C LEU A 597 -48.24 16.49 -47.08
N LEU A 598 -46.97 16.36 -46.72
CA LEU A 598 -45.83 16.55 -47.63
C LEU A 598 -45.74 15.48 -48.72
N ALA A 599 -46.32 14.33 -48.51
CA ALA A 599 -46.48 13.28 -49.52
C ALA A 599 -47.67 13.54 -50.47
N GLY A 600 -48.49 14.58 -50.23
CA GLY A 600 -49.66 14.90 -51.04
C GLY A 600 -50.89 13.98 -50.84
N ARG A 601 -50.97 13.31 -49.69
CA ARG A 601 -52.00 12.34 -49.33
C ARG A 601 -53.23 12.97 -48.66
N CYS A 602 -53.09 14.21 -48.17
CA CYS A 602 -54.18 14.94 -47.46
C CYS A 602 -53.93 16.46 -47.55
N GLU A 603 -54.94 17.26 -47.18
CA GLU A 603 -54.80 18.70 -47.05
C GLU A 603 -54.39 19.12 -45.64
N LEU A 604 -53.90 20.37 -45.46
CA LEU A 604 -53.47 20.89 -44.19
C LEU A 604 -54.58 20.86 -43.13
N ALA A 605 -55.81 21.14 -43.52
CA ALA A 605 -56.98 21.12 -42.63
C ALA A 605 -57.29 19.74 -42.03
N ASP A 606 -56.95 18.66 -42.76
CA ASP A 606 -57.25 17.28 -42.34
C ASP A 606 -56.26 16.80 -41.19
N VAL A 607 -55.13 17.41 -41.13
CA VAL A 607 -54.01 16.95 -40.24
C VAL A 607 -53.75 17.90 -39.07
N ILE A 608 -54.40 19.05 -39.01
CA ILE A 608 -54.35 19.94 -37.83
C ILE A 608 -55.43 19.50 -36.84
N HIS A 609 -54.99 19.07 -35.68
CA HIS A 609 -55.90 18.60 -34.63
C HIS A 609 -56.01 19.62 -33.50
N PRO A 610 -57.24 20.04 -33.08
CA PRO A 610 -57.42 20.84 -31.89
C PRO A 610 -57.01 20.02 -30.65
N THR A 611 -56.26 20.63 -29.76
CA THR A 611 -55.86 19.97 -28.46
C THR A 611 -56.97 20.25 -27.40
N PRO A 612 -56.92 19.55 -26.26
CA PRO A 612 -57.85 19.87 -25.14
C PRO A 612 -57.70 21.31 -24.60
N LEU A 613 -56.56 21.98 -24.87
CA LEU A 613 -56.34 23.38 -24.48
C LEU A 613 -56.86 24.29 -25.57
N PRO A 614 -57.88 25.15 -25.27
CA PRO A 614 -58.39 26.11 -26.24
C PRO A 614 -57.27 27.01 -26.80
N GLY A 615 -57.28 27.19 -28.12
CA GLY A 615 -56.26 28.01 -28.82
C GLY A 615 -54.98 27.28 -29.18
N LEU A 616 -54.73 26.02 -28.69
CA LEU A 616 -53.65 25.23 -29.10
C LEU A 616 -54.02 24.13 -30.09
N PHE A 617 -53.33 24.08 -31.21
CA PHE A 617 -53.45 23.08 -32.25
C PHE A 617 -52.17 22.31 -32.46
N LEU A 618 -52.30 21.02 -32.83
CA LEU A 618 -51.15 20.15 -33.12
C LEU A 618 -51.22 19.65 -34.55
N LEU A 619 -50.12 19.80 -35.27
CA LEU A 619 -49.78 19.03 -36.47
C LEU A 619 -48.77 17.97 -36.13
N PRO A 620 -49.16 16.71 -35.91
CA PRO A 620 -48.26 15.65 -35.58
C PRO A 620 -47.36 15.27 -36.77
N ARG A 621 -46.28 14.53 -36.56
CA ARG A 621 -45.39 14.11 -37.62
C ARG A 621 -46.01 13.16 -38.63
N GLY A 622 -47.05 12.40 -38.24
CA GLY A 622 -47.65 11.33 -39.05
C GLY A 622 -46.84 10.05 -39.05
N GLN A 623 -47.01 9.23 -40.08
CA GLN A 623 -46.21 7.99 -40.25
C GLN A 623 -44.76 8.30 -40.57
N LEU A 624 -43.84 7.40 -40.11
CA LEU A 624 -42.39 7.54 -40.35
C LEU A 624 -42.10 7.40 -41.84
N PRO A 625 -41.63 8.46 -42.53
CA PRO A 625 -41.26 8.36 -43.92
C PRO A 625 -39.82 7.75 -44.06
N PRO A 626 -39.54 7.07 -45.19
CA PRO A 626 -38.20 6.54 -45.44
C PRO A 626 -37.15 7.63 -45.71
N ASN A 627 -37.56 8.80 -46.19
CA ASN A 627 -36.71 9.92 -46.64
C ASN A 627 -37.18 11.27 -46.06
N PRO A 628 -37.03 11.51 -44.74
CA PRO A 628 -37.53 12.72 -44.06
C PRO A 628 -36.99 14.03 -44.66
N SER A 629 -35.69 14.12 -44.90
CA SER A 629 -35.05 15.35 -45.37
C SER A 629 -35.52 15.75 -46.78
N GLU A 630 -35.75 14.78 -47.68
CA GLU A 630 -36.27 15.04 -49.04
C GLU A 630 -37.72 15.53 -49.02
N LEU A 631 -38.53 15.01 -48.11
CA LEU A 631 -39.92 15.48 -47.94
C LEU A 631 -39.94 16.93 -47.45
N LEU A 632 -39.04 17.29 -46.52
CA LEU A 632 -38.93 18.67 -45.99
C LEU A 632 -38.44 19.69 -47.06
N MET A 633 -37.78 19.24 -48.11
CA MET A 633 -37.32 20.10 -49.21
C MET A 633 -38.44 20.36 -50.25
N ARG A 634 -39.57 19.72 -50.16
CA ARG A 634 -40.67 19.90 -51.14
C ARG A 634 -41.38 21.25 -51.02
N PRO A 635 -41.88 21.84 -52.13
CA PRO A 635 -42.64 23.12 -52.10
C PRO A 635 -43.82 23.07 -51.19
N GLN A 636 -44.40 21.89 -50.98
CA GLN A 636 -45.59 21.67 -50.13
C GLN A 636 -45.33 22.11 -48.69
N LEU A 637 -44.06 22.01 -48.15
CA LEU A 637 -43.79 22.54 -46.85
C LEU A 637 -43.90 24.04 -46.77
N THR A 638 -43.40 24.78 -47.74
CA THR A 638 -43.52 26.24 -47.80
C THR A 638 -44.96 26.65 -47.85
N ALA A 639 -45.77 26.05 -48.74
CA ALA A 639 -47.24 26.36 -48.91
C ALA A 639 -48.01 26.05 -47.62
N ALA A 640 -47.68 24.90 -46.96
CA ALA A 640 -48.32 24.53 -45.70
C ALA A 640 -47.97 25.49 -44.55
N LEU A 641 -46.69 25.94 -44.44
CA LEU A 641 -46.28 26.90 -43.43
C LEU A 641 -46.88 28.31 -43.68
N GLU A 642 -47.01 28.74 -44.92
CA GLU A 642 -47.67 30.01 -45.26
C GLU A 642 -49.16 29.98 -44.89
N GLN A 643 -49.90 28.92 -45.22
CA GLN A 643 -51.28 28.73 -44.85
C GLN A 643 -51.43 28.63 -43.32
N ALA A 644 -50.55 27.92 -42.62
CA ALA A 644 -50.53 27.83 -41.17
C ALA A 644 -50.29 29.21 -40.53
N SER A 645 -49.35 29.98 -41.07
CA SER A 645 -48.98 31.31 -40.61
C SER A 645 -50.17 32.33 -40.78
N ALA A 646 -50.96 32.22 -41.86
CA ALA A 646 -52.09 33.07 -42.07
C ALA A 646 -53.27 32.78 -41.13
N SER A 647 -53.38 31.56 -40.59
CA SER A 647 -54.52 31.11 -39.77
C SER A 647 -54.24 31.07 -38.26
N HIS A 648 -53.01 31.25 -37.85
CA HIS A 648 -52.60 31.20 -36.44
C HIS A 648 -51.73 32.42 -36.04
N ASP A 649 -51.81 32.84 -34.79
CA ASP A 649 -50.94 33.94 -34.26
C ASP A 649 -49.48 33.56 -34.10
N LEU A 650 -49.19 32.27 -33.87
CA LEU A 650 -47.84 31.72 -33.71
C LEU A 650 -47.79 30.29 -34.23
N VAL A 651 -46.76 29.98 -35.02
CA VAL A 651 -46.46 28.62 -35.48
C VAL A 651 -45.09 28.19 -34.88
N ILE A 652 -45.11 27.15 -34.02
CA ILE A 652 -43.91 26.60 -33.37
C ILE A 652 -43.53 25.30 -34.06
N LEU A 653 -42.29 25.22 -34.51
CA LEU A 653 -41.71 24.09 -35.24
C LEU A 653 -40.69 23.37 -34.34
N ASP A 654 -41.05 22.17 -33.85
CA ASP A 654 -40.12 21.32 -33.08
C ASP A 654 -39.28 20.51 -34.05
N THR A 655 -37.98 20.70 -34.02
CA THR A 655 -37.06 20.10 -34.98
C THR A 655 -36.08 19.11 -34.31
N PRO A 656 -35.55 18.14 -35.05
CA PRO A 656 -34.47 17.27 -34.55
C PRO A 656 -33.17 18.06 -34.26
N PRO A 657 -32.22 17.47 -33.52
CA PRO A 657 -30.93 18.13 -33.25
C PRO A 657 -30.15 18.38 -34.53
N LEU A 658 -29.64 19.60 -34.71
CA LEU A 658 -28.91 20.01 -35.93
C LEU A 658 -27.60 19.21 -36.15
N LEU A 659 -26.86 18.88 -35.07
CA LEU A 659 -25.60 18.13 -35.22
C LEU A 659 -25.85 16.68 -35.64
N ALA A 660 -27.03 16.15 -35.39
CA ALA A 660 -27.38 14.79 -35.78
C ALA A 660 -27.90 14.69 -37.23
N VAL A 661 -28.70 15.67 -37.67
CA VAL A 661 -29.32 15.65 -38.99
C VAL A 661 -29.56 17.07 -39.52
N THR A 662 -29.67 17.22 -40.86
CA THR A 662 -29.81 18.52 -41.55
C THR A 662 -31.20 19.07 -41.54
N ASP A 663 -32.20 18.30 -41.11
CA ASP A 663 -33.64 18.63 -41.17
C ASP A 663 -33.96 20.01 -40.53
N ALA A 664 -33.31 20.31 -39.37
CA ALA A 664 -33.49 21.60 -38.71
C ALA A 664 -33.00 22.80 -39.54
N ALA A 665 -31.96 22.61 -40.37
CA ALA A 665 -31.48 23.65 -41.26
C ALA A 665 -32.40 23.87 -42.45
N ILE A 666 -33.02 22.81 -42.97
CA ILE A 666 -34.01 22.94 -44.04
C ILE A 666 -35.21 23.77 -43.58
N VAL A 667 -35.73 23.42 -42.40
CA VAL A 667 -36.93 24.06 -41.81
C VAL A 667 -36.62 25.47 -41.31
N GLY A 668 -35.43 25.72 -40.77
CA GLY A 668 -35.00 27.03 -40.26
C GLY A 668 -34.98 28.12 -41.33
N ARG A 669 -34.83 27.76 -42.61
CA ARG A 669 -34.95 28.72 -43.74
C ARG A 669 -36.36 29.21 -44.00
N GLN A 670 -37.37 28.52 -43.44
CA GLN A 670 -38.78 28.80 -43.59
C GLN A 670 -39.36 29.64 -42.43
N ALA A 671 -38.52 30.06 -41.50
CA ALA A 671 -38.95 30.83 -40.33
C ALA A 671 -38.04 32.02 -40.09
N ALA A 672 -38.61 33.16 -39.75
CA ALA A 672 -37.85 34.35 -39.42
C ALA A 672 -37.16 34.31 -38.04
N THR A 673 -37.62 33.40 -37.16
CA THR A 673 -37.07 33.27 -35.79
C THR A 673 -36.62 31.84 -35.51
N THR A 674 -35.34 31.68 -35.19
CA THR A 674 -34.74 30.40 -34.79
C THR A 674 -34.09 30.53 -33.41
N LEU A 675 -34.49 29.65 -32.47
CA LEU A 675 -33.89 29.55 -31.15
C LEU A 675 -33.30 28.15 -30.95
N ILE A 676 -32.24 28.07 -30.15
CA ILE A 676 -31.67 26.78 -29.78
C ILE A 676 -31.88 26.47 -28.29
N VAL A 677 -32.20 25.22 -28.00
CA VAL A 677 -32.28 24.72 -26.64
C VAL A 677 -31.00 24.00 -26.29
N THR A 678 -30.34 24.47 -25.25
CA THR A 678 -29.12 23.86 -24.65
C THR A 678 -29.48 23.32 -23.30
N ARG A 679 -28.74 22.33 -22.80
CA ARG A 679 -29.02 21.67 -21.51
C ARG A 679 -27.86 21.81 -20.54
N TYR A 680 -28.19 22.15 -19.29
CA TYR A 680 -27.27 22.20 -18.15
C TYR A 680 -26.45 20.91 -18.03
N GLY A 681 -25.11 21.04 -17.86
CA GLY A 681 -24.21 19.92 -17.62
C GLY A 681 -24.07 18.88 -18.74
N THR A 682 -24.81 19.08 -19.86
CA THR A 682 -24.83 18.10 -20.96
C THR A 682 -24.34 18.72 -22.27
N SER A 683 -24.80 19.92 -22.62
CA SER A 683 -24.37 20.62 -23.84
C SER A 683 -23.01 21.25 -23.61
N SER A 684 -22.08 21.05 -24.52
CA SER A 684 -20.75 21.66 -24.47
C SER A 684 -20.67 22.95 -25.30
N ALA A 685 -19.72 23.84 -24.94
CA ALA A 685 -19.46 25.08 -25.72
C ALA A 685 -19.17 24.75 -27.19
N ARG A 686 -18.37 23.72 -27.45
CA ARG A 686 -18.00 23.26 -28.78
C ARG A 686 -19.23 22.83 -29.60
N GLU A 687 -20.21 22.13 -29.03
CA GLU A 687 -21.43 21.71 -29.72
C GLU A 687 -22.29 22.93 -30.09
N ILE A 688 -22.37 23.94 -29.22
CA ILE A 688 -23.10 25.17 -29.50
C ILE A 688 -22.44 25.94 -30.66
N GLU A 689 -21.14 26.16 -30.60
CA GLU A 689 -20.40 26.79 -31.69
C GLU A 689 -20.58 26.07 -33.03
N MET A 690 -20.51 24.75 -33.03
CA MET A 690 -20.74 23.95 -34.22
C MET A 690 -22.17 24.11 -34.75
N THR A 691 -23.15 24.21 -33.84
CA THR A 691 -24.56 24.42 -34.19
C THR A 691 -24.73 25.80 -34.81
N VAL A 692 -24.18 26.85 -34.21
CA VAL A 692 -24.21 28.22 -34.74
C VAL A 692 -23.58 28.28 -36.13
N ARG A 693 -22.42 27.71 -36.32
CA ARG A 693 -21.73 27.68 -37.62
C ARG A 693 -22.53 26.95 -38.69
N ARG A 694 -23.16 25.82 -38.38
CA ARG A 694 -23.97 25.06 -39.35
C ARG A 694 -25.24 25.80 -39.76
N PHE A 695 -25.93 26.48 -38.82
CA PHE A 695 -27.08 27.32 -39.16
C PHE A 695 -26.62 28.52 -40.00
N ALA A 696 -25.55 29.19 -39.65
CA ALA A 696 -24.96 30.32 -40.41
C ALA A 696 -24.60 29.90 -41.87
N GLN A 697 -23.97 28.71 -42.03
CA GLN A 697 -23.66 28.12 -43.35
C GLN A 697 -24.93 27.87 -44.18
N SER A 698 -26.10 27.65 -43.53
CA SER A 698 -27.36 27.48 -44.18
C SER A 698 -28.12 28.82 -44.42
N GLY A 699 -27.49 29.95 -44.07
CA GLY A 699 -28.10 31.27 -44.17
C GLY A 699 -29.12 31.60 -43.10
N ILE A 700 -29.07 30.88 -41.96
CA ILE A 700 -30.01 31.03 -40.83
C ILE A 700 -29.29 31.68 -39.69
N GLU A 701 -29.83 32.79 -39.20
CA GLU A 701 -29.35 33.45 -37.98
C GLU A 701 -30.10 32.93 -36.77
N ILE A 702 -29.35 32.41 -35.78
CA ILE A 702 -29.90 32.02 -34.49
C ILE A 702 -30.11 33.30 -33.67
N LYS A 703 -31.34 33.58 -33.29
CA LYS A 703 -31.68 34.79 -32.53
C LYS A 703 -31.32 34.68 -31.04
N GLY A 704 -31.14 33.46 -30.53
CA GLY A 704 -30.70 33.23 -29.15
C GLY A 704 -30.89 31.82 -28.67
N ALA A 705 -30.62 31.60 -27.39
CA ALA A 705 -30.64 30.31 -26.73
C ALA A 705 -31.68 30.27 -25.58
N ILE A 706 -32.14 29.05 -25.29
CA ILE A 706 -32.91 28.69 -24.11
C ILE A 706 -32.09 27.70 -23.33
N PHE A 707 -31.67 28.04 -22.10
CA PHE A 707 -30.86 27.19 -21.23
C PHE A 707 -31.79 26.33 -20.35
N ASN A 708 -31.90 25.05 -20.64
CA ASN A 708 -32.88 24.16 -20.05
C ASN A 708 -32.29 23.20 -19.05
N GLY A 709 -33.04 22.85 -18.02
CA GLY A 709 -32.71 21.85 -17.03
C GLY A 709 -31.74 22.34 -15.97
N LEU A 710 -31.76 23.62 -15.64
CA LEU A 710 -30.91 24.22 -14.58
C LEU A 710 -31.22 23.59 -13.21
N GLU A 711 -30.27 22.95 -12.60
CA GLU A 711 -30.45 22.31 -11.29
C GLU A 711 -30.39 23.34 -10.14
N LYS A 712 -31.29 23.21 -9.14
CA LYS A 712 -31.36 24.13 -7.98
C LYS A 712 -30.05 24.29 -7.21
N ARG A 713 -29.17 23.28 -7.24
CA ARG A 713 -27.88 23.29 -6.57
C ARG A 713 -26.86 24.21 -7.24
N ALA A 714 -26.93 24.37 -8.55
CA ALA A 714 -26.06 25.27 -9.29
C ALA A 714 -26.24 26.73 -8.86
N ALA A 715 -27.45 27.13 -8.47
CA ALA A 715 -27.77 28.47 -7.98
C ALA A 715 -27.13 28.76 -6.58
N ILE A 716 -26.84 27.72 -5.78
CA ILE A 716 -26.25 27.89 -4.41
C ILE A 716 -24.72 28.01 -4.45
N TYR A 717 -24.06 27.32 -5.38
CA TYR A 717 -22.60 27.21 -5.40
C TYR A 717 -21.87 28.06 -6.44
N GLY A 718 -22.57 28.68 -7.38
CA GLY A 718 -21.94 29.23 -8.58
C GLY A 718 -21.99 30.74 -8.77
N TYR A 719 -23.01 31.47 -8.31
CA TYR A 719 -23.19 32.84 -8.76
C TYR A 719 -23.66 33.78 -7.66
N GLY A 720 -22.69 34.57 -7.17
CA GLY A 720 -22.94 35.87 -6.60
C GLY A 720 -23.44 36.81 -7.71
N HIS A 721 -24.49 37.59 -7.39
CA HIS A 721 -24.94 38.82 -8.05
C HIS A 721 -25.76 38.77 -9.33
N ALA A 722 -26.43 37.68 -9.69
CA ALA A 722 -27.71 37.85 -10.38
C ALA A 722 -28.77 37.21 -9.50
N ALA A 723 -29.25 37.96 -8.54
CA ALA A 723 -30.39 37.60 -7.72
C ALA A 723 -31.64 37.47 -8.61
N TYR A 724 -31.86 36.25 -9.12
CA TYR A 724 -33.25 35.88 -9.38
C TYR A 724 -33.89 35.77 -8.00
N HIS A 725 -34.35 36.92 -7.49
CA HIS A 725 -35.23 36.97 -6.36
C HIS A 725 -36.49 36.17 -6.75
N HIS A 726 -36.54 34.95 -6.28
CA HIS A 726 -37.75 34.17 -6.23
C HIS A 726 -38.65 34.80 -5.20
N TYR A 727 -39.44 35.81 -5.60
CA TYR A 727 -40.57 36.23 -4.83
C TYR A 727 -41.59 35.08 -4.89
N GLU A 728 -41.58 34.21 -3.87
CA GLU A 728 -42.74 33.42 -3.54
C GLU A 728 -43.82 34.38 -3.12
N TYR A 729 -44.68 34.75 -4.07
CA TYR A 729 -45.98 35.32 -3.74
C TYR A 729 -46.78 34.20 -3.04
N LYS A 730 -46.66 34.12 -1.71
CA LYS A 730 -47.69 33.46 -0.92
C LYS A 730 -48.93 34.29 -1.08
N SER A 731 -49.88 33.84 -1.86
CA SER A 731 -51.28 34.29 -1.78
C SER A 731 -51.77 33.86 -0.41
N ASP A 732 -51.86 34.79 0.53
CA ASP A 732 -52.71 34.66 1.69
C ASP A 732 -54.16 34.53 1.16
N ASN A 733 -54.63 33.30 1.10
CA ASN A 733 -56.05 33.05 0.98
C ASN A 733 -56.54 32.63 2.37
N ALA A 734 -57.45 33.49 2.90
CA ALA A 734 -58.32 33.29 4.04
C ALA A 734 -59.13 32.00 3.94
#